data_882b8d1f050c0ac95ae41a49141ab146
#
_entry.id   882b8d1f050c0ac95ae41a49141ab146
#
_cell.length_a   1.000
_cell.length_b   1.000
_cell.length_c   1.000
_cell.angle_alpha   90.00
_cell.angle_beta   90.00
_cell.angle_gamma   90.00
#
_symmetry.space_group_name_H-M   'P 1'
#
loop_
_entity.id
_entity.type
_entity.pdbx_description
1 polymer ?
#
loop_
_entity_poly.entity_id
_entity_poly.type
_entity_poly.pdbx_seq_one_letter_code
_entity_poly.pdbx_strand_id
1 'polypeptide(L)'
;MEFPKSFIRASEAYNTFEHHVPAPYLRRAFQIDHEAKANVIITALGFYELYLNGERITKGRLAPYISNPDDLVYYDTYEVTLRAGENVLGVWLGNGFTNNPGGHIWDFDTAAFRAAPQMALCLTYTDKSGEAHCIESDETWRTESSPLLFDDYRFGEIYDGRLEIPGWNTIGFDDSAWKFAERAPQPRGEKRLCTAEPIDIVNELKPISVTKTEKGYLYDFGINTAGVCRLCVRGELDQCIELRHGEHLKDGLPDVENIWFKREHWARDLEYVHKDVYTCRGDGEEVYTPAFTYHGFRFVLVSGITEAQATEDLLTALEMHSLLEERGGFSCSDEIANKLQQMTRQSDVTNFYYFPTDCPQREKNGWTADAALSSEHILLNLGAERSYREWLRAIVKAQDNNGALPGIVPTSGWGFAWGNGPAWDSVLIELPYRLYQYRGDLDSAKLCAPAIIKYLHYLTTRMDAHDLLAIGLGDWCPPGREAHEYKSPLAFTDTVLSKDMADKAAFLFDKLNMPEQAAFARALSKRWKAAVRKYLIDENTMLAAGNCQTSQAMAIYYNIFEPAERKAAFEQLINLIEEKEYHLDVGVLGGRVLFHVLTDFGYSDLAFSMITRPDYPSYGNWIARGATTLWELFQPEGSDRIGSLNHHFWGDISSWFTQALSGIRMAPHGEPNEVDFCPSFISRLTHAEAFHIAPADRIASAWERDADDVIVLTVELPSTMHGVIRLESGYVFEDGLAYKAAESGTYRIHSIE
;
A
#
# COMPACT_ATOMS: atom_id res chain seq x y z
N MET A 1 20.97 -24.12 -5.01
CA MET A 1 20.05 -24.74 -4.02
C MET A 1 18.79 -25.18 -4.75
N GLU A 2 18.30 -26.38 -4.52
CA GLU A 2 17.04 -26.86 -5.11
C GLU A 2 15.88 -26.52 -4.17
N PHE A 3 14.74 -26.18 -4.73
CA PHE A 3 13.50 -25.96 -3.97
C PHE A 3 13.06 -27.27 -3.31
N PRO A 4 12.51 -27.26 -2.07
CA PRO A 4 12.06 -28.46 -1.35
C PRO A 4 11.09 -29.31 -2.17
N LYS A 5 11.25 -30.65 -2.11
CA LYS A 5 10.47 -31.59 -2.93
C LYS A 5 9.09 -31.87 -2.39
N SER A 6 8.84 -31.64 -1.11
CA SER A 6 7.61 -32.04 -0.42
C SER A 6 7.05 -30.92 0.40
N PHE A 7 5.73 -30.73 0.34
CA PHE A 7 4.98 -29.98 1.32
C PHE A 7 4.45 -30.93 2.41
N ILE A 8 4.48 -30.46 3.66
CA ILE A 8 3.91 -31.16 4.84
C ILE A 8 2.98 -30.24 5.60
N ARG A 9 2.02 -30.85 6.33
CA ARG A 9 1.03 -30.18 7.18
C ARG A 9 0.73 -31.02 8.41
N ALA A 10 0.07 -30.44 9.41
CA ALA A 10 -0.38 -31.22 10.60
C ALA A 10 -1.60 -32.09 10.29
N SER A 11 -2.54 -31.60 9.49
CA SER A 11 -3.75 -32.29 9.02
C SER A 11 -4.38 -31.57 7.84
N GLU A 12 -5.44 -32.13 7.27
CA GLU A 12 -6.26 -31.46 6.25
C GLU A 12 -7.19 -30.37 6.81
N ALA A 13 -7.42 -30.39 8.12
CA ALA A 13 -8.34 -29.48 8.77
C ALA A 13 -7.78 -28.05 8.76
N TYR A 14 -8.64 -27.09 8.49
CA TYR A 14 -8.34 -25.67 8.51
C TYR A 14 -9.38 -24.89 9.32
N ASN A 15 -8.98 -23.74 9.79
CA ASN A 15 -9.73 -22.85 10.63
C ASN A 15 -10.92 -22.23 9.89
N THR A 16 -12.09 -22.22 10.53
CA THR A 16 -13.29 -21.48 10.13
C THR A 16 -13.87 -20.77 11.34
N PHE A 17 -14.88 -19.91 11.15
CA PHE A 17 -15.59 -19.30 12.27
C PHE A 17 -16.40 -20.30 13.08
N GLU A 18 -16.88 -21.38 12.47
CA GLU A 18 -17.68 -22.42 13.12
C GLU A 18 -16.82 -23.51 13.77
N HIS A 19 -15.59 -23.66 13.30
CA HIS A 19 -14.68 -24.71 13.76
C HIS A 19 -13.25 -24.18 13.84
N HIS A 20 -12.77 -23.96 15.05
CA HIS A 20 -11.40 -23.54 15.29
C HIS A 20 -10.45 -24.71 15.19
N VAL A 21 -9.41 -24.57 14.39
CA VAL A 21 -8.31 -25.51 14.26
C VAL A 21 -7.05 -24.80 14.73
N PRO A 22 -6.45 -25.19 15.88
CA PRO A 22 -5.26 -24.55 16.39
C PRO A 22 -4.12 -24.52 15.37
N ALA A 23 -3.44 -23.40 15.28
CA ALA A 23 -2.24 -23.24 14.46
C ALA A 23 -1.18 -24.28 14.86
N PRO A 24 -0.57 -25.03 13.93
CA PRO A 24 0.32 -26.13 14.29
C PRO A 24 1.76 -25.68 14.52
N TYR A 25 2.42 -26.33 15.47
CA TYR A 25 3.86 -26.46 15.53
C TYR A 25 4.33 -27.64 14.69
N LEU A 26 5.44 -27.48 13.97
CA LEU A 26 6.19 -28.55 13.31
C LEU A 26 7.62 -28.54 13.81
N ARG A 27 8.19 -29.73 14.07
CA ARG A 27 9.50 -29.86 14.69
C ARG A 27 10.30 -30.99 14.05
N ARG A 28 11.62 -30.76 13.90
CA ARG A 28 12.58 -31.77 13.42
C ARG A 28 13.89 -31.67 14.17
N ALA A 29 14.23 -32.68 14.97
CA ALA A 29 15.57 -32.82 15.54
C ALA A 29 16.47 -33.64 14.58
N PHE A 30 17.75 -33.29 14.50
CA PHE A 30 18.74 -33.96 13.67
C PHE A 30 20.14 -33.84 14.28
N GLN A 31 21.07 -34.72 13.90
CA GLN A 31 22.43 -34.73 14.40
C GLN A 31 23.42 -34.38 13.30
N ILE A 32 24.44 -33.59 13.63
CA ILE A 32 25.63 -33.38 12.78
C ILE A 32 26.91 -33.55 13.61
N ASP A 33 27.98 -33.93 12.98
CA ASP A 33 29.23 -34.30 13.66
C ASP A 33 30.19 -33.14 13.91
N HIS A 34 29.91 -31.96 13.34
CA HIS A 34 30.71 -30.74 13.48
C HIS A 34 29.88 -29.47 13.29
N GLU A 35 30.42 -28.34 13.65
CA GLU A 35 29.83 -27.04 13.34
C GLU A 35 29.89 -26.79 11.82
N ALA A 36 28.79 -26.40 11.21
CA ALA A 36 28.67 -26.13 9.79
C ALA A 36 27.82 -24.90 9.48
N LYS A 37 28.20 -24.16 8.43
CA LYS A 37 27.28 -23.21 7.83
C LYS A 37 26.24 -23.94 7.00
N ALA A 38 25.00 -23.50 7.07
CA ALA A 38 23.90 -24.10 6.34
C ALA A 38 23.02 -23.02 5.72
N ASN A 39 22.32 -23.42 4.67
CA ASN A 39 21.34 -22.56 4.02
C ASN A 39 19.95 -23.22 4.14
N VAL A 40 18.95 -22.45 4.54
CA VAL A 40 17.56 -22.87 4.60
C VAL A 40 16.78 -22.22 3.47
N ILE A 41 15.98 -23.01 2.76
CA ILE A 41 14.88 -22.53 1.91
C ILE A 41 13.59 -22.93 2.60
N ILE A 42 12.66 -21.98 2.77
CA ILE A 42 11.34 -22.23 3.33
C ILE A 42 10.25 -21.46 2.60
N THR A 43 9.10 -22.07 2.46
CA THR A 43 7.84 -21.44 2.07
C THR A 43 6.69 -22.04 2.88
N ALA A 44 5.57 -21.32 2.94
CA ALA A 44 4.33 -21.83 3.51
C ALA A 44 3.12 -21.43 2.65
N LEU A 45 2.07 -22.24 2.68
CA LEU A 45 0.72 -21.80 2.41
C LEU A 45 0.09 -21.43 3.75
N GLY A 46 -0.09 -20.15 3.95
CA GLY A 46 -0.27 -19.51 5.25
C GLY A 46 0.95 -18.65 5.61
N PHE A 47 1.11 -18.32 6.88
CA PHE A 47 2.31 -17.63 7.39
C PHE A 47 3.16 -18.60 8.20
N TYR A 48 4.44 -18.28 8.39
CA TYR A 48 5.35 -19.08 9.22
C TYR A 48 6.24 -18.22 10.11
N GLU A 49 6.60 -18.81 11.25
CA GLU A 49 7.71 -18.42 12.09
C GLU A 49 8.70 -19.59 12.14
N LEU A 50 9.96 -19.35 11.77
CA LEU A 50 11.02 -20.37 11.71
C LEU A 50 12.01 -20.18 12.85
N TYR A 51 12.34 -21.27 13.53
CA TYR A 51 13.27 -21.33 14.66
C TYR A 51 14.39 -22.35 14.41
N LEU A 52 15.58 -22.02 14.90
CA LEU A 52 16.72 -22.95 14.99
C LEU A 52 17.22 -22.98 16.42
N ASN A 53 17.18 -24.17 17.07
CA ASN A 53 17.68 -24.37 18.44
C ASN A 53 17.06 -23.43 19.49
N GLY A 54 15.80 -23.04 19.33
CA GLY A 54 15.07 -22.12 20.19
C GLY A 54 15.13 -20.65 19.76
N GLU A 55 16.03 -20.28 18.86
CA GLU A 55 16.16 -18.92 18.36
C GLU A 55 15.28 -18.71 17.10
N ARG A 56 14.51 -17.60 17.08
CA ARG A 56 13.73 -17.19 15.91
C ARG A 56 14.69 -16.69 14.83
N ILE A 57 14.61 -17.26 13.63
CA ILE A 57 15.45 -16.88 12.50
C ILE A 57 14.67 -16.25 11.33
N THR A 58 13.33 -16.24 11.40
CA THR A 58 12.49 -15.55 10.39
C THR A 58 12.86 -14.06 10.30
N LYS A 59 13.09 -13.58 9.09
CA LYS A 59 13.27 -12.14 8.83
C LYS A 59 11.89 -11.47 8.76
N GLY A 60 11.69 -10.47 9.62
CA GLY A 60 10.42 -9.76 9.68
C GLY A 60 9.26 -10.62 10.21
N ARG A 61 8.04 -10.28 9.80
CA ARG A 61 6.78 -10.89 10.24
C ARG A 61 5.89 -11.19 9.04
N LEU A 62 4.87 -12.03 9.23
CA LEU A 62 3.89 -12.39 8.19
C LEU A 62 4.53 -12.97 6.92
N ALA A 63 5.66 -13.69 7.07
CA ALA A 63 6.30 -14.40 5.97
C ALA A 63 5.53 -15.70 5.63
N PRO A 64 5.53 -16.13 4.35
CA PRO A 64 6.17 -15.54 3.18
C PRO A 64 5.33 -14.44 2.54
N TYR A 65 5.85 -13.83 1.45
CA TYR A 65 5.15 -12.85 0.62
C TYR A 65 3.76 -13.34 0.19
N ILE A 66 2.75 -12.49 0.33
CA ILE A 66 1.35 -12.81 0.02
C ILE A 66 1.14 -12.93 -1.49
N SER A 67 0.64 -14.08 -1.95
CA SER A 67 0.34 -14.35 -3.36
C SER A 67 -0.80 -15.36 -3.50
N ASN A 68 -1.34 -15.48 -4.72
CA ASN A 68 -2.13 -16.65 -5.10
C ASN A 68 -1.16 -17.82 -5.35
N PRO A 69 -1.17 -18.88 -4.52
CA PRO A 69 -0.20 -19.98 -4.65
C PRO A 69 -0.41 -20.88 -5.86
N ASP A 70 -1.54 -20.74 -6.58
CA ASP A 70 -1.73 -21.40 -7.87
C ASP A 70 -1.00 -20.68 -9.01
N ASP A 71 -0.60 -19.43 -8.81
CA ASP A 71 0.12 -18.59 -9.77
C ASP A 71 1.61 -18.45 -9.40
N LEU A 72 1.88 -18.06 -8.14
CA LEU A 72 3.21 -17.78 -7.61
C LEU A 72 3.34 -18.34 -6.19
N VAL A 73 4.45 -19.02 -5.92
CA VAL A 73 4.83 -19.47 -4.59
C VAL A 73 6.14 -18.83 -4.20
N TYR A 74 6.09 -17.85 -3.30
CA TYR A 74 7.28 -17.19 -2.80
C TYR A 74 7.94 -18.00 -1.70
N TYR A 75 9.26 -18.07 -1.71
CA TYR A 75 10.07 -18.68 -0.66
C TYR A 75 11.14 -17.71 -0.18
N ASP A 76 11.57 -17.92 1.06
CA ASP A 76 12.64 -17.17 1.68
C ASP A 76 13.90 -18.04 1.84
N THR A 77 15.05 -17.39 1.98
CA THR A 77 16.33 -18.05 2.24
C THR A 77 17.03 -17.46 3.46
N TYR A 78 17.60 -18.36 4.29
CA TYR A 78 18.32 -17.99 5.49
C TYR A 78 19.69 -18.67 5.55
N GLU A 79 20.72 -17.92 5.88
CA GLU A 79 22.03 -18.46 6.24
C GLU A 79 22.07 -18.66 7.76
N VAL A 80 22.41 -19.87 8.20
CA VAL A 80 22.43 -20.23 9.60
C VAL A 80 23.71 -20.99 9.95
N THR A 81 24.07 -21.07 11.22
CA THR A 81 25.19 -21.89 11.74
C THR A 81 24.62 -23.02 12.57
N LEU A 82 24.90 -24.26 12.16
CA LEU A 82 24.58 -25.47 12.87
C LEU A 82 25.72 -25.78 13.84
N ARG A 83 25.39 -26.22 15.06
CA ARG A 83 26.36 -26.65 16.05
C ARG A 83 26.64 -28.14 15.93
N ALA A 84 27.81 -28.59 16.36
CA ALA A 84 28.09 -30.03 16.49
C ALA A 84 27.15 -30.68 17.51
N GLY A 85 26.64 -31.86 17.19
CA GLY A 85 25.63 -32.58 17.99
C GLY A 85 24.20 -32.34 17.48
N GLU A 86 23.25 -32.32 18.39
CA GLU A 86 21.84 -32.14 18.10
C GLU A 86 21.54 -30.69 17.66
N ASN A 87 20.75 -30.57 16.62
CA ASN A 87 20.10 -29.34 16.19
C ASN A 87 18.61 -29.57 16.02
N VAL A 88 17.81 -28.52 16.15
CA VAL A 88 16.36 -28.54 16.06
C VAL A 88 15.86 -27.43 15.17
N LEU A 89 15.11 -27.78 14.14
CA LEU A 89 14.26 -26.86 13.38
C LEU A 89 12.86 -26.88 13.98
N GLY A 90 12.32 -25.72 14.28
CA GLY A 90 10.94 -25.49 14.69
C GLY A 90 10.24 -24.58 13.71
N VAL A 91 9.02 -24.88 13.31
CA VAL A 91 8.18 -24.03 12.47
C VAL A 91 6.81 -23.90 13.11
N TRP A 92 6.37 -22.65 13.29
CA TRP A 92 5.00 -22.34 13.71
C TRP A 92 4.26 -21.80 12.49
N LEU A 93 3.10 -22.39 12.15
CA LEU A 93 2.32 -22.02 10.98
C LEU A 93 1.02 -21.32 11.39
N GLY A 94 0.69 -20.21 10.70
CA GLY A 94 -0.61 -19.55 10.76
C GLY A 94 -1.39 -19.73 9.46
N ASN A 95 -2.70 -19.44 9.50
CA ASN A 95 -3.59 -19.56 8.34
C ASN A 95 -3.25 -18.54 7.22
N GLY A 96 -2.87 -17.32 7.59
CA GLY A 96 -2.47 -16.27 6.68
C GLY A 96 -3.50 -15.97 5.58
N PHE A 97 -3.00 -15.64 4.40
CA PHE A 97 -3.85 -15.30 3.26
C PHE A 97 -4.48 -16.54 2.58
N THR A 98 -3.88 -17.72 2.72
CA THR A 98 -4.31 -18.94 2.04
C THR A 98 -5.59 -19.52 2.64
N ASN A 99 -5.82 -19.34 3.93
CA ASN A 99 -7.06 -19.71 4.59
C ASN A 99 -7.57 -18.51 5.41
N ASN A 100 -8.47 -17.74 4.84
CA ASN A 100 -8.86 -16.41 5.30
C ASN A 100 -10.39 -16.29 5.38
N PRO A 101 -11.02 -16.83 6.45
CA PRO A 101 -12.47 -16.72 6.64
C PRO A 101 -12.97 -15.29 6.68
N GLY A 102 -12.22 -14.34 7.25
CA GLY A 102 -12.53 -12.91 7.24
C GLY A 102 -12.53 -12.25 5.85
N GLY A 103 -12.06 -12.95 4.84
CA GLY A 103 -12.06 -12.50 3.44
C GLY A 103 -13.30 -12.89 2.62
N HIS A 104 -14.36 -13.41 3.25
CA HIS A 104 -15.55 -13.97 2.57
C HIS A 104 -16.28 -12.96 1.66
N ILE A 105 -16.18 -11.65 1.89
CA ILE A 105 -16.80 -10.63 1.04
C ILE A 105 -16.17 -10.61 -0.36
N TRP A 106 -14.90 -11.01 -0.48
CA TRP A 106 -14.14 -11.10 -1.73
C TRP A 106 -13.92 -12.57 -2.17
N ASP A 107 -14.74 -13.49 -1.67
CA ASP A 107 -14.73 -14.92 -1.98
C ASP A 107 -13.43 -15.65 -1.56
N PHE A 108 -12.63 -15.09 -0.65
CA PHE A 108 -11.39 -15.74 -0.18
C PHE A 108 -11.65 -17.00 0.65
N ASP A 109 -12.80 -17.09 1.31
CA ASP A 109 -13.24 -18.28 2.04
C ASP A 109 -13.66 -19.43 1.12
N THR A 110 -13.86 -19.17 -0.17
CA THR A 110 -14.18 -20.17 -1.20
C THR A 110 -13.11 -20.25 -2.30
N ALA A 111 -11.98 -19.58 -2.13
CA ALA A 111 -10.90 -19.54 -3.11
C ALA A 111 -10.39 -20.93 -3.50
N ALA A 112 -10.11 -21.13 -4.78
CA ALA A 112 -9.63 -22.42 -5.29
C ALA A 112 -8.27 -22.85 -4.68
N PHE A 113 -7.46 -21.90 -4.23
CA PHE A 113 -6.16 -22.13 -3.60
C PHE A 113 -6.24 -22.35 -2.07
N ARG A 114 -7.43 -22.31 -1.49
CA ARG A 114 -7.60 -22.46 -0.03
C ARG A 114 -7.06 -23.81 0.45
N ALA A 115 -6.27 -23.78 1.53
CA ALA A 115 -5.65 -24.96 2.09
C ALA A 115 -5.47 -24.81 3.62
N ALA A 116 -5.33 -25.94 4.31
CA ALA A 116 -4.79 -25.96 5.67
C ALA A 116 -3.35 -25.43 5.65
N PRO A 117 -2.88 -24.81 6.75
CA PRO A 117 -1.50 -24.35 6.85
C PRO A 117 -0.52 -25.49 6.55
N GLN A 118 0.40 -25.25 5.61
CA GLN A 118 1.40 -26.24 5.18
C GLN A 118 2.69 -25.55 4.78
N MET A 119 3.81 -26.24 4.86
CA MET A 119 5.12 -25.70 4.53
C MET A 119 5.97 -26.65 3.71
N ALA A 120 6.96 -26.09 3.02
CA ALA A 120 8.07 -26.84 2.43
C ALA A 120 9.39 -26.22 2.86
N LEU A 121 10.32 -27.03 3.34
CA LEU A 121 11.62 -26.60 3.85
C LEU A 121 12.72 -27.55 3.38
N CYS A 122 13.87 -26.99 3.00
CA CYS A 122 15.12 -27.74 2.82
C CYS A 122 16.26 -26.95 3.48
N LEU A 123 16.96 -27.57 4.43
CA LEU A 123 18.21 -27.07 5.00
C LEU A 123 19.36 -27.87 4.41
N THR A 124 20.32 -27.19 3.77
CA THR A 124 21.52 -27.78 3.14
C THR A 124 22.79 -27.36 3.87
N TYR A 125 23.68 -28.32 4.15
CA TYR A 125 25.01 -28.06 4.69
C TYR A 125 26.03 -29.02 4.07
N THR A 126 27.33 -28.71 4.21
CA THR A 126 28.42 -29.55 3.73
C THR A 126 29.17 -30.12 4.94
N ASP A 127 29.44 -31.42 4.94
CA ASP A 127 30.22 -32.07 5.99
C ASP A 127 31.72 -31.85 5.83
N LYS A 128 32.52 -32.39 6.78
CA LYS A 128 34.00 -32.28 6.74
C LYS A 128 34.65 -32.97 5.54
N SER A 129 33.98 -33.93 4.94
CA SER A 129 34.47 -34.62 3.72
C SER A 129 34.20 -33.83 2.44
N GLY A 130 33.38 -32.76 2.51
CA GLY A 130 32.89 -31.98 1.40
C GLY A 130 31.61 -32.53 0.77
N GLU A 131 30.95 -33.51 1.42
CA GLU A 131 29.67 -34.06 0.97
C GLU A 131 28.51 -33.15 1.40
N ALA A 132 27.60 -32.89 0.46
CA ALA A 132 26.40 -32.08 0.71
C ALA A 132 25.27 -32.93 1.31
N HIS A 133 24.70 -32.45 2.39
CA HIS A 133 23.57 -33.06 3.10
C HIS A 133 22.35 -32.14 3.02
N CYS A 134 21.16 -32.72 3.01
CA CYS A 134 19.88 -32.00 3.05
C CYS A 134 18.96 -32.58 4.11
N ILE A 135 18.37 -31.67 4.91
CA ILE A 135 17.24 -31.94 5.81
C ILE A 135 16.02 -31.37 5.14
N GLU A 136 15.15 -32.21 4.61
CA GLU A 136 13.91 -31.80 3.92
C GLU A 136 12.68 -31.91 4.82
N SER A 137 11.62 -31.19 4.45
CA SER A 137 10.29 -31.41 4.97
C SER A 137 9.74 -32.74 4.45
N ASP A 138 9.48 -33.68 5.36
CA ASP A 138 8.93 -35.00 5.10
C ASP A 138 8.06 -35.50 6.26
N GLU A 139 7.49 -36.68 6.13
CA GLU A 139 6.61 -37.31 7.13
C GLU A 139 7.35 -37.73 8.42
N THR A 140 8.64 -37.49 8.56
CA THR A 140 9.39 -37.72 9.80
C THR A 140 9.37 -36.49 10.74
N TRP A 141 8.90 -35.36 10.29
CA TRP A 141 8.63 -34.22 11.15
C TRP A 141 7.53 -34.52 12.15
N ARG A 142 7.66 -33.96 13.34
CA ARG A 142 6.66 -34.02 14.40
C ARG A 142 5.78 -32.79 14.39
N THR A 143 4.50 -32.94 14.77
CA THR A 143 3.54 -31.83 14.86
C THR A 143 2.66 -31.94 16.09
N GLU A 144 2.32 -30.77 16.65
CA GLU A 144 1.39 -30.60 17.77
C GLU A 144 0.61 -29.32 17.61
N SER A 145 -0.55 -29.20 18.26
CA SER A 145 -1.33 -27.96 18.33
C SER A 145 -0.59 -26.91 19.16
N SER A 146 -0.56 -25.67 18.69
CA SER A 146 -0.04 -24.54 19.46
C SER A 146 -1.13 -23.90 20.32
N PRO A 147 -0.78 -22.97 21.23
CA PRO A 147 -1.73 -22.18 22.01
C PRO A 147 -2.62 -21.25 21.16
N LEU A 148 -2.28 -21.00 19.91
CA LEU A 148 -3.04 -20.16 18.99
C LEU A 148 -4.22 -20.96 18.43
N LEU A 149 -5.40 -20.77 19.05
CA LEU A 149 -6.61 -21.54 18.76
C LEU A 149 -7.33 -21.10 17.49
N PHE A 150 -7.20 -19.80 17.16
CA PHE A 150 -7.79 -19.18 15.97
C PHE A 150 -6.87 -18.07 15.51
N ASP A 151 -6.61 -17.97 14.23
CA ASP A 151 -5.98 -16.83 13.58
C ASP A 151 -6.64 -16.53 12.25
N ASP A 152 -6.88 -15.24 12.01
CA ASP A 152 -7.37 -14.71 10.74
C ASP A 152 -6.63 -13.42 10.42
N TYR A 153 -6.09 -13.35 9.22
CA TYR A 153 -5.31 -12.20 8.74
C TYR A 153 -6.05 -10.86 8.87
N ARG A 154 -7.40 -10.87 8.70
CA ARG A 154 -8.23 -9.67 8.77
C ARG A 154 -8.82 -9.39 10.13
N PHE A 155 -9.15 -10.45 10.88
CA PHE A 155 -9.97 -10.30 12.09
C PHE A 155 -9.16 -10.29 13.38
N GLY A 156 -8.17 -11.17 13.54
CA GLY A 156 -7.35 -11.21 14.74
C GLY A 156 -7.08 -12.64 15.22
N GLU A 157 -6.69 -12.76 16.49
CA GLU A 157 -6.22 -14.03 17.09
C GLU A 157 -6.95 -14.36 18.39
N ILE A 158 -7.06 -15.69 18.66
CA ILE A 158 -7.46 -16.23 19.95
C ILE A 158 -6.34 -17.11 20.46
N TYR A 159 -5.68 -16.69 21.53
CA TYR A 159 -4.53 -17.38 22.12
C TYR A 159 -4.81 -17.79 23.58
N ASP A 160 -4.51 -19.05 23.90
CA ASP A 160 -4.68 -19.60 25.24
C ASP A 160 -3.31 -19.90 25.87
N GLY A 161 -2.84 -18.99 26.74
CA GLY A 161 -1.53 -19.11 27.40
C GLY A 161 -1.37 -20.38 28.26
N ARG A 162 -2.48 -20.97 28.72
CA ARG A 162 -2.47 -22.23 29.50
C ARG A 162 -2.01 -23.44 28.68
N LEU A 163 -2.07 -23.34 27.35
CA LEU A 163 -1.69 -24.37 26.39
C LEU A 163 -0.25 -24.22 25.88
N GLU A 164 0.51 -23.27 26.38
CA GLU A 164 1.90 -23.09 25.99
C GLU A 164 2.73 -24.38 26.24
N ILE A 165 3.61 -24.68 25.31
CA ILE A 165 4.53 -25.83 25.36
C ILE A 165 5.97 -25.28 25.46
N PRO A 166 6.45 -24.98 26.67
CA PRO A 166 7.77 -24.38 26.84
C PRO A 166 8.89 -25.24 26.27
N GLY A 167 9.79 -24.63 25.51
CA GLY A 167 10.95 -25.32 24.95
C GLY A 167 10.65 -26.21 23.74
N TRP A 168 9.45 -26.18 23.18
CA TRP A 168 9.04 -27.03 22.05
C TRP A 168 10.01 -27.01 20.85
N ASN A 169 10.71 -25.91 20.63
CA ASN A 169 11.65 -25.68 19.52
C ASN A 169 13.13 -25.76 19.98
N THR A 170 13.39 -26.22 21.21
CA THR A 170 14.75 -26.32 21.77
C THR A 170 15.30 -27.74 21.69
N ILE A 171 16.60 -27.87 21.89
CA ILE A 171 17.33 -29.13 21.96
C ILE A 171 16.96 -29.89 23.23
N GLY A 172 16.85 -31.22 23.12
CA GLY A 172 16.53 -32.10 24.23
C GLY A 172 15.05 -32.10 24.62
N PHE A 173 14.17 -31.41 23.91
CA PHE A 173 12.71 -31.53 24.13
C PHE A 173 12.21 -32.90 23.69
N ASP A 174 11.39 -33.54 24.50
CA ASP A 174 10.80 -34.83 24.20
C ASP A 174 9.52 -34.67 23.37
N ASP A 175 9.62 -34.91 22.05
CA ASP A 175 8.52 -34.89 21.12
C ASP A 175 7.93 -36.27 20.78
N SER A 176 8.27 -37.30 21.59
CA SER A 176 7.86 -38.71 21.33
C SER A 176 6.35 -38.91 21.31
N ALA A 177 5.60 -38.08 22.05
CA ALA A 177 4.13 -38.10 22.09
C ALA A 177 3.48 -37.33 20.93
N TRP A 178 4.24 -36.52 20.19
CA TRP A 178 3.72 -35.75 19.09
C TRP A 178 3.39 -36.62 17.88
N LYS A 179 2.40 -36.22 17.09
CA LYS A 179 2.05 -36.89 15.84
C LYS A 179 3.13 -36.64 14.77
N PHE A 180 3.12 -37.49 13.77
CA PHE A 180 3.88 -37.21 12.54
C PHE A 180 3.12 -36.26 11.61
N ALA A 181 3.83 -35.42 10.92
CA ALA A 181 3.28 -34.59 9.87
C ALA A 181 2.79 -35.45 8.69
N GLU A 182 1.82 -34.91 7.97
CA GLU A 182 1.28 -35.54 6.76
C GLU A 182 1.87 -34.83 5.51
N ARG A 183 2.05 -35.63 4.45
CA ARG A 183 2.35 -35.04 3.12
C ARG A 183 1.16 -34.22 2.63
N ALA A 184 1.45 -33.03 2.12
CA ALA A 184 0.45 -32.12 1.59
C ALA A 184 0.58 -31.95 0.05
N PRO A 185 -0.51 -31.61 -0.65
CA PRO A 185 -0.45 -31.28 -2.08
C PRO A 185 0.46 -30.10 -2.33
N GLN A 186 1.25 -30.17 -3.41
CA GLN A 186 2.07 -29.03 -3.84
C GLN A 186 1.21 -28.00 -4.57
N PRO A 187 1.40 -26.70 -4.29
CA PRO A 187 0.79 -25.64 -5.07
C PRO A 187 1.38 -25.60 -6.50
N ARG A 188 0.55 -25.21 -7.45
CA ARG A 188 0.91 -25.23 -8.88
C ARG A 188 1.79 -24.06 -9.31
N GLY A 189 1.77 -22.96 -8.56
CA GLY A 189 2.43 -21.72 -8.90
C GLY A 189 3.95 -21.84 -9.11
N GLU A 190 4.48 -20.91 -9.89
CA GLU A 190 5.91 -20.76 -10.12
C GLU A 190 6.64 -20.47 -8.80
N LYS A 191 7.72 -21.20 -8.50
CA LYS A 191 8.50 -21.03 -7.26
C LYS A 191 9.48 -19.88 -7.44
N ARG A 192 9.42 -18.88 -6.54
CA ARG A 192 10.24 -17.67 -6.63
C ARG A 192 10.85 -17.29 -5.29
N LEU A 193 12.12 -16.88 -5.32
CA LEU A 193 12.74 -16.21 -4.19
C LEU A 193 12.06 -14.85 -3.97
N CYS A 194 11.62 -14.57 -2.75
CA CYS A 194 11.09 -13.27 -2.38
C CYS A 194 12.22 -12.23 -2.40
N THR A 195 12.02 -11.14 -3.14
CA THR A 195 12.93 -9.99 -3.17
C THR A 195 12.31 -8.71 -2.60
N ALA A 196 11.03 -8.76 -2.23
CA ALA A 196 10.33 -7.64 -1.62
C ALA A 196 10.89 -7.30 -0.23
N GLU A 197 10.66 -6.08 0.20
CA GLU A 197 10.97 -5.63 1.55
C GLU A 197 10.16 -6.44 2.57
N PRO A 198 10.80 -7.03 3.61
CA PRO A 198 10.08 -7.76 4.64
C PRO A 198 9.20 -6.80 5.47
N ILE A 199 8.11 -7.33 6.00
CA ILE A 199 7.31 -6.63 7.01
C ILE A 199 8.00 -6.80 8.36
N ASP A 200 8.15 -5.72 9.15
CA ASP A 200 8.64 -5.82 10.51
C ASP A 200 8.07 -4.72 11.41
N ILE A 201 8.31 -4.85 12.72
CA ILE A 201 7.99 -3.81 13.70
C ILE A 201 9.01 -2.69 13.52
N VAL A 202 8.50 -1.48 13.29
CA VAL A 202 9.33 -0.29 13.03
C VAL A 202 9.30 0.72 14.16
N ASN A 203 8.24 0.67 15.00
CA ASN A 203 8.08 1.61 16.10
C ASN A 203 7.25 0.98 17.23
N GLU A 204 7.48 1.47 18.46
CA GLU A 204 6.70 1.12 19.65
C GLU A 204 6.02 2.38 20.19
N LEU A 205 4.70 2.36 20.26
CA LEU A 205 3.89 3.48 20.74
C LEU A 205 3.31 3.17 22.10
N LYS A 206 3.49 4.09 23.05
CA LYS A 206 2.80 4.05 24.34
C LYS A 206 1.48 4.80 24.24
N PRO A 207 0.44 4.40 24.99
CA PRO A 207 -0.80 5.15 25.02
C PRO A 207 -0.59 6.55 25.60
N ILE A 208 -1.24 7.55 25.04
CA ILE A 208 -1.25 8.92 25.57
C ILE A 208 -2.33 9.10 26.65
N SER A 209 -3.29 8.17 26.73
CA SER A 209 -4.29 8.12 27.77
C SER A 209 -4.90 6.73 27.95
N VAL A 210 -5.34 6.43 29.16
CA VAL A 210 -6.13 5.24 29.52
C VAL A 210 -7.40 5.70 30.21
N THR A 211 -8.57 5.42 29.64
CA THR A 211 -9.86 5.93 30.13
C THR A 211 -10.79 4.76 30.45
N LYS A 212 -11.40 4.77 31.67
CA LYS A 212 -12.40 3.79 32.05
C LYS A 212 -13.70 4.02 31.28
N THR A 213 -14.26 2.96 30.72
CA THR A 213 -15.55 2.94 30.03
C THR A 213 -16.50 1.93 30.68
N GLU A 214 -17.75 1.85 30.21
CA GLU A 214 -18.71 0.84 30.67
C GLU A 214 -18.32 -0.61 30.29
N LYS A 215 -17.46 -0.81 29.22
CA LYS A 215 -17.06 -2.13 28.70
C LYS A 215 -15.62 -2.50 29.01
N GLY A 216 -14.84 -1.66 29.67
CA GLY A 216 -13.44 -1.88 29.94
C GLY A 216 -12.63 -0.59 29.99
N TYR A 217 -11.39 -0.65 29.52
CA TYR A 217 -10.48 0.48 29.52
C TYR A 217 -10.04 0.81 28.09
N LEU A 218 -10.26 2.05 27.68
CA LEU A 218 -9.91 2.56 26.35
C LEU A 218 -8.50 3.15 26.39
N TYR A 219 -7.63 2.62 25.56
CA TYR A 219 -6.28 3.09 25.31
C TYR A 219 -6.25 3.92 24.03
N ASP A 220 -5.83 5.20 24.09
CA ASP A 220 -5.61 6.08 22.93
C ASP A 220 -4.11 6.20 22.67
N PHE A 221 -3.65 5.84 21.49
CA PHE A 221 -2.25 5.95 21.07
C PHE A 221 -1.91 7.28 20.37
N GLY A 222 -2.90 8.18 20.24
CA GLY A 222 -2.70 9.53 19.70
C GLY A 222 -2.55 9.62 18.18
N ILE A 223 -2.17 8.53 17.52
CA ILE A 223 -1.98 8.44 16.07
C ILE A 223 -2.70 7.21 15.52
N ASN A 224 -3.31 7.34 14.34
CA ASN A 224 -3.81 6.18 13.61
C ASN A 224 -2.63 5.44 12.96
N THR A 225 -2.53 4.14 13.21
CA THR A 225 -1.39 3.31 12.81
C THR A 225 -1.85 1.92 12.33
N ALA A 226 -0.91 1.09 11.92
CA ALA A 226 -1.16 -0.32 11.61
C ALA A 226 -0.12 -1.21 12.27
N GLY A 227 -0.57 -2.37 12.77
CA GLY A 227 0.29 -3.33 13.46
C GLY A 227 -0.47 -4.15 14.49
N VAL A 228 0.19 -4.52 15.58
CA VAL A 228 -0.37 -5.33 16.67
C VAL A 228 -0.12 -4.68 18.02
N CYS A 229 -0.81 -5.15 19.06
CA CYS A 229 -0.52 -4.72 20.43
C CYS A 229 0.24 -5.80 21.20
N ARG A 230 1.32 -5.42 21.89
CA ARG A 230 1.95 -6.25 22.91
C ARG A 230 1.25 -6.03 24.25
N LEU A 231 0.64 -7.09 24.76
CA LEU A 231 0.02 -7.15 26.08
C LEU A 231 1.08 -7.65 27.10
N CYS A 232 1.30 -6.90 28.18
CA CYS A 232 2.12 -7.32 29.32
C CYS A 232 1.26 -7.30 30.57
N VAL A 233 0.91 -8.49 31.11
CA VAL A 233 -0.06 -8.59 32.18
C VAL A 233 0.39 -9.55 33.29
N ARG A 234 -0.01 -9.24 34.54
CA ARG A 234 -0.02 -10.21 35.65
C ARG A 234 -1.48 -10.61 35.85
N GLY A 235 -1.87 -11.67 35.15
CA GLY A 235 -3.23 -12.18 35.17
C GLY A 235 -3.44 -13.29 36.19
N GLU A 236 -4.71 -13.52 36.53
CA GLU A 236 -5.12 -14.72 37.27
C GLU A 236 -5.30 -15.89 36.27
N LEU A 237 -5.22 -17.13 36.78
CA LEU A 237 -5.52 -18.31 35.97
C LEU A 237 -6.94 -18.19 35.39
N ASP A 238 -7.08 -18.50 34.09
CA ASP A 238 -8.33 -18.42 33.34
C ASP A 238 -8.85 -16.99 33.07
N GLN A 239 -8.12 -15.94 33.46
CA GLN A 239 -8.50 -14.58 33.10
C GLN A 239 -8.43 -14.39 31.58
N CYS A 240 -9.59 -14.05 30.99
CA CYS A 240 -9.71 -13.81 29.56
C CYS A 240 -9.67 -12.30 29.29
N ILE A 241 -8.72 -11.84 28.50
CA ILE A 241 -8.53 -10.45 28.13
C ILE A 241 -8.81 -10.28 26.64
N GLU A 242 -9.69 -9.36 26.29
CA GLU A 242 -9.99 -9.02 24.90
C GLU A 242 -9.44 -7.65 24.56
N LEU A 243 -8.78 -7.54 23.40
CA LEU A 243 -8.30 -6.30 22.79
C LEU A 243 -9.14 -6.01 21.54
N ARG A 244 -9.96 -4.96 21.58
CA ARG A 244 -10.78 -4.54 20.45
C ARG A 244 -10.22 -3.26 19.85
N HIS A 245 -9.73 -3.33 18.62
CA HIS A 245 -9.08 -2.24 17.91
C HIS A 245 -10.06 -1.39 17.10
N GLY A 246 -9.78 -0.09 16.93
CA GLY A 246 -10.56 0.80 16.08
C GLY A 246 -9.88 2.12 15.78
N GLU A 247 -10.22 2.72 14.64
CA GLU A 247 -9.70 4.04 14.22
C GLU A 247 -10.54 5.20 14.77
N HIS A 248 -11.81 4.95 15.01
CA HIS A 248 -12.83 5.93 15.36
C HIS A 248 -13.60 5.47 16.58
N LEU A 249 -14.12 6.44 17.35
CA LEU A 249 -15.00 6.20 18.51
C LEU A 249 -16.43 6.61 18.19
N LYS A 250 -17.38 5.73 18.52
CA LYS A 250 -18.80 6.02 18.57
C LYS A 250 -19.28 5.79 19.99
N ASP A 251 -19.88 6.80 20.58
CA ASP A 251 -20.30 6.76 21.98
C ASP A 251 -19.19 6.39 22.97
N GLY A 252 -17.95 6.79 22.67
CA GLY A 252 -16.77 6.55 23.51
C GLY A 252 -16.17 5.13 23.40
N LEU A 253 -16.61 4.31 22.44
CA LEU A 253 -16.13 2.96 22.19
C LEU A 253 -15.64 2.82 20.74
N PRO A 254 -14.70 1.91 20.43
CA PRO A 254 -14.29 1.64 19.05
C PRO A 254 -15.48 1.32 18.15
N ASP A 255 -15.60 2.08 17.06
CA ASP A 255 -16.69 1.93 16.09
C ASP A 255 -16.42 0.80 15.11
N VAL A 256 -16.68 -0.44 15.56
CA VAL A 256 -16.50 -1.62 14.72
C VAL A 256 -17.57 -1.74 13.62
N GLU A 257 -18.69 -1.03 13.74
CA GLU A 257 -19.71 -0.98 12.69
C GLU A 257 -19.23 -0.22 11.45
N ASN A 258 -18.36 0.76 11.64
CA ASN A 258 -17.73 1.48 10.55
C ASN A 258 -16.60 0.67 9.86
N ILE A 259 -15.99 -0.26 10.58
CA ILE A 259 -14.86 -1.04 10.09
C ILE A 259 -15.30 -2.14 9.12
N TRP A 260 -16.54 -2.65 9.21
CA TRP A 260 -16.96 -3.82 8.45
C TRP A 260 -18.27 -3.64 7.69
N PHE A 261 -18.46 -4.44 6.66
CA PHE A 261 -19.67 -4.39 5.83
C PHE A 261 -20.83 -5.14 6.49
N LYS A 262 -21.96 -4.47 6.68
CA LYS A 262 -23.21 -5.07 7.19
C LYS A 262 -23.83 -5.96 6.12
N ARG A 263 -23.73 -7.30 6.29
CA ARG A 263 -24.32 -8.32 5.41
C ARG A 263 -24.90 -9.46 6.22
N GLU A 264 -25.32 -10.55 5.57
CA GLU A 264 -25.89 -11.74 6.22
C GLU A 264 -25.00 -12.35 7.33
N HIS A 265 -23.68 -12.16 7.24
CA HIS A 265 -22.69 -12.64 8.22
C HIS A 265 -22.37 -11.63 9.32
N TRP A 266 -23.03 -10.49 9.38
CA TRP A 266 -22.68 -9.36 10.27
C TRP A 266 -22.53 -9.76 11.74
N ALA A 267 -23.47 -10.53 12.27
CA ALA A 267 -23.43 -10.92 13.69
C ALA A 267 -22.17 -11.76 14.03
N ARG A 268 -21.77 -12.65 13.12
CA ARG A 268 -20.56 -13.45 13.23
C ARG A 268 -19.30 -12.58 13.09
N ASP A 269 -19.28 -11.71 12.08
CA ASP A 269 -18.16 -10.81 11.82
C ASP A 269 -17.93 -9.90 13.02
N LEU A 270 -19.00 -9.36 13.60
CA LEU A 270 -18.95 -8.48 14.77
C LEU A 270 -18.31 -9.17 15.98
N GLU A 271 -18.45 -10.48 16.12
CA GLU A 271 -17.80 -11.25 17.19
C GLU A 271 -16.27 -11.26 17.03
N TYR A 272 -15.76 -11.39 15.80
CA TYR A 272 -14.33 -11.60 15.51
C TYR A 272 -13.58 -10.36 15.07
N VAL A 273 -14.25 -9.43 14.36
CA VAL A 273 -13.60 -8.31 13.67
C VAL A 273 -12.74 -7.47 14.61
N HIS A 274 -11.47 -7.28 14.26
CA HIS A 274 -10.47 -6.47 14.97
C HIS A 274 -10.28 -6.85 16.45
N LYS A 275 -10.33 -8.13 16.75
CA LYS A 275 -10.30 -8.61 18.12
C LYS A 275 -9.18 -9.65 18.33
N ASP A 276 -8.29 -9.37 19.28
CA ASP A 276 -7.37 -10.34 19.82
C ASP A 276 -7.83 -10.76 21.22
N VAL A 277 -7.69 -12.03 21.53
CA VAL A 277 -8.09 -12.62 22.83
C VAL A 277 -6.91 -13.38 23.43
N TYR A 278 -6.59 -13.07 24.68
CA TYR A 278 -5.58 -13.78 25.45
C TYR A 278 -6.16 -14.36 26.73
N THR A 279 -5.99 -15.67 26.95
CA THR A 279 -6.33 -16.33 28.21
C THR A 279 -5.07 -16.53 29.04
N CYS A 280 -5.06 -15.97 30.25
CA CYS A 280 -3.91 -16.02 31.14
C CYS A 280 -3.70 -17.40 31.76
N ARG A 281 -2.44 -17.79 31.94
CA ARG A 281 -2.05 -19.03 32.66
C ARG A 281 -1.87 -18.81 34.16
N GLY A 282 -1.74 -17.57 34.65
CA GLY A 282 -1.71 -17.21 36.06
C GLY A 282 -0.37 -17.48 36.75
N ASP A 283 0.75 -17.50 36.06
CA ASP A 283 2.07 -17.85 36.63
C ASP A 283 3.07 -16.66 36.68
N GLY A 284 2.55 -15.46 36.83
CA GLY A 284 3.38 -14.25 37.00
C GLY A 284 3.16 -13.20 35.92
N GLU A 285 4.26 -12.67 35.36
CA GLU A 285 4.17 -11.74 34.26
C GLU A 285 4.10 -12.49 32.94
N GLU A 286 3.06 -12.23 32.17
CA GLU A 286 2.77 -12.85 30.89
C GLU A 286 2.83 -11.82 29.79
N VAL A 287 3.45 -12.18 28.66
CA VAL A 287 3.58 -11.32 27.49
C VAL A 287 2.97 -12.02 26.29
N TYR A 288 2.01 -11.35 25.66
CA TYR A 288 1.40 -11.82 24.42
C TYR A 288 1.54 -10.78 23.31
N THR A 289 1.91 -11.23 22.13
CA THR A 289 1.96 -10.41 20.91
C THR A 289 1.39 -11.24 19.77
N PRO A 290 0.35 -10.81 19.07
CA PRO A 290 -0.19 -11.50 17.91
C PRO A 290 0.88 -11.79 16.85
N ALA A 291 0.83 -12.98 16.24
CA ALA A 291 1.88 -13.47 15.33
C ALA A 291 1.49 -13.38 13.86
N PHE A 292 0.23 -13.67 13.50
CA PHE A 292 -0.21 -13.92 12.13
C PHE A 292 -1.35 -12.99 11.65
N THR A 293 -1.54 -11.86 12.33
CA THR A 293 -2.50 -10.82 12.00
C THR A 293 -1.88 -9.42 12.13
N TYR A 294 -2.62 -8.39 11.74
CA TYR A 294 -2.39 -7.00 12.09
C TYR A 294 -3.72 -6.23 12.07
N HIS A 295 -3.74 -5.04 12.67
CA HIS A 295 -4.92 -4.16 12.75
C HIS A 295 -4.55 -2.75 12.31
N GLY A 296 -5.53 -2.00 11.78
CA GLY A 296 -5.46 -0.55 11.64
C GLY A 296 -6.22 0.09 12.79
N PHE A 297 -5.58 0.95 13.58
CA PHE A 297 -6.18 1.49 14.80
C PHE A 297 -5.47 2.73 15.33
N ARG A 298 -6.22 3.50 16.12
CA ARG A 298 -5.72 4.49 17.06
C ARG A 298 -6.10 4.12 18.48
N PHE A 299 -7.26 3.47 18.63
CA PHE A 299 -7.86 3.15 19.92
C PHE A 299 -7.90 1.63 20.13
N VAL A 300 -7.67 1.20 21.38
CA VAL A 300 -7.87 -0.20 21.76
C VAL A 300 -8.69 -0.25 23.05
N LEU A 301 -9.85 -0.89 22.97
CA LEU A 301 -10.65 -1.21 24.15
C LEU A 301 -10.17 -2.53 24.74
N VAL A 302 -9.69 -2.49 25.97
CA VAL A 302 -9.26 -3.67 26.74
C VAL A 302 -10.34 -4.05 27.72
N SER A 303 -10.89 -5.24 27.59
CA SER A 303 -11.88 -5.81 28.54
C SER A 303 -11.32 -7.05 29.25
N GLY A 304 -11.96 -7.46 30.33
CA GLY A 304 -11.50 -8.60 31.14
C GLY A 304 -10.34 -8.29 32.11
N ILE A 305 -10.01 -7.00 32.32
CA ILE A 305 -8.98 -6.54 33.24
C ILE A 305 -9.57 -5.79 34.45
N THR A 306 -8.82 -5.77 35.54
CA THR A 306 -9.13 -4.98 36.75
C THR A 306 -8.58 -3.53 36.61
N GLU A 307 -9.08 -2.61 37.46
CA GLU A 307 -8.58 -1.25 37.52
C GLU A 307 -7.09 -1.16 37.86
N ALA A 308 -6.58 -2.06 38.69
CA ALA A 308 -5.17 -2.12 39.04
C ALA A 308 -4.26 -2.56 37.88
N GLN A 309 -4.81 -3.33 36.93
CA GLN A 309 -4.09 -3.77 35.72
C GLN A 309 -4.15 -2.72 34.60
N ALA A 310 -5.10 -1.76 34.64
CA ALA A 310 -5.32 -0.77 33.59
C ALA A 310 -4.26 0.37 33.67
N THR A 311 -3.02 0.04 33.40
CA THR A 311 -1.88 0.98 33.40
C THR A 311 -1.41 1.25 31.97
N GLU A 312 -0.63 2.32 31.79
CA GLU A 312 0.02 2.63 30.48
C GLU A 312 1.00 1.54 30.04
N ASP A 313 1.54 0.75 30.97
CA ASP A 313 2.49 -0.33 30.67
C ASP A 313 1.81 -1.65 30.27
N LEU A 314 0.51 -1.79 30.50
CA LEU A 314 -0.24 -2.99 30.09
C LEU A 314 -0.15 -3.23 28.59
N LEU A 315 -0.28 -2.16 27.78
CA LEU A 315 -0.39 -2.27 26.33
C LEU A 315 0.60 -1.36 25.62
N THR A 316 1.31 -1.92 24.63
CA THR A 316 2.18 -1.17 23.72
C THR A 316 1.77 -1.47 22.29
N ALA A 317 1.40 -0.45 21.51
CA ALA A 317 1.17 -0.64 20.08
C ALA A 317 2.52 -0.78 19.36
N LEU A 318 2.62 -1.80 18.52
CA LEU A 318 3.77 -2.12 17.70
C LEU A 318 3.41 -1.78 16.24
N GLU A 319 3.86 -0.61 15.78
CA GLU A 319 3.67 -0.22 14.39
C GLU A 319 4.45 -1.17 13.48
N MET A 320 3.79 -1.68 12.45
CA MET A 320 4.33 -2.72 11.59
C MET A 320 3.98 -2.44 10.13
N HIS A 321 4.95 -2.55 9.24
CA HIS A 321 4.78 -2.42 7.78
C HIS A 321 6.02 -2.94 7.05
N SER A 322 5.99 -3.01 5.71
CA SER A 322 7.18 -3.31 4.90
C SER A 322 8.29 -2.30 5.14
N LEU A 323 9.54 -2.77 5.25
CA LEU A 323 10.72 -1.94 5.54
C LEU A 323 11.15 -1.13 4.31
N LEU A 324 10.37 -0.10 3.97
CA LEU A 324 10.68 0.80 2.86
C LEU A 324 11.69 1.86 3.27
N GLU A 325 12.76 2.01 2.51
CA GLU A 325 13.74 3.09 2.72
C GLU A 325 13.11 4.46 2.45
N GLU A 326 13.56 5.46 3.20
CA GLU A 326 13.22 6.85 2.91
C GLU A 326 13.96 7.33 1.66
N ARG A 327 13.23 7.87 0.68
CA ARG A 327 13.77 8.35 -0.60
C ARG A 327 13.49 9.82 -0.87
N GLY A 328 12.62 10.46 -0.12
CA GLY A 328 12.27 11.85 -0.31
C GLY A 328 11.64 12.49 0.90
N GLY A 329 11.54 13.80 0.86
CA GLY A 329 10.91 14.59 1.90
C GLY A 329 10.57 15.97 1.41
N PHE A 330 9.63 16.60 2.11
CA PHE A 330 9.17 17.96 1.86
C PHE A 330 8.92 18.69 3.18
N SER A 331 9.26 19.98 3.24
CA SER A 331 8.83 20.88 4.29
C SER A 331 8.66 22.31 3.77
N CYS A 332 7.84 23.10 4.45
CA CYS A 332 7.63 24.51 4.16
C CYS A 332 7.25 25.31 5.42
N SER A 333 7.04 26.59 5.28
CA SER A 333 6.64 27.47 6.39
C SER A 333 5.18 27.33 6.85
N ASP A 334 4.37 26.50 6.20
CA ASP A 334 2.96 26.27 6.57
C ASP A 334 2.80 24.94 7.33
N GLU A 335 2.27 25.01 8.56
CA GLU A 335 2.14 23.84 9.42
C GLU A 335 1.10 22.82 8.90
N ILE A 336 0.05 23.27 8.18
CA ILE A 336 -0.98 22.40 7.62
C ILE A 336 -0.38 21.57 6.49
N ALA A 337 0.39 22.20 5.58
CA ALA A 337 1.06 21.49 4.49
C ALA A 337 2.07 20.46 5.03
N ASN A 338 2.88 20.82 6.03
CA ASN A 338 3.81 19.90 6.67
C ASN A 338 3.09 18.70 7.32
N LYS A 339 1.96 18.96 7.97
CA LYS A 339 1.15 17.90 8.58
C LYS A 339 0.52 16.99 7.53
N LEU A 340 0.06 17.53 6.39
CA LEU A 340 -0.45 16.74 5.27
C LEU A 340 0.63 15.85 4.65
N GLN A 341 1.87 16.34 4.54
CA GLN A 341 3.00 15.52 4.11
C GLN A 341 3.26 14.35 5.07
N GLN A 342 3.25 14.61 6.38
CA GLN A 342 3.40 13.56 7.39
C GLN A 342 2.24 12.55 7.35
N MET A 343 0.99 13.02 7.22
CA MET A 343 -0.20 12.17 7.10
C MET A 343 -0.15 11.29 5.85
N THR A 344 0.32 11.84 4.72
CA THR A 344 0.50 11.06 3.49
C THR A 344 1.50 9.94 3.71
N ARG A 345 2.67 10.25 4.24
CA ARG A 345 3.71 9.23 4.53
C ARG A 345 3.22 8.18 5.52
N GLN A 346 2.52 8.59 6.58
CA GLN A 346 1.96 7.66 7.55
C GLN A 346 0.93 6.71 6.90
N SER A 347 0.05 7.25 6.04
CA SER A 347 -0.89 6.41 5.29
C SER A 347 -0.20 5.49 4.28
N ASP A 348 0.86 5.96 3.61
CA ASP A 348 1.63 5.15 2.67
C ASP A 348 2.27 3.93 3.35
N VAL A 349 3.00 4.14 4.46
CA VAL A 349 3.71 3.03 5.12
C VAL A 349 2.77 2.10 5.84
N THR A 350 1.73 2.61 6.54
CA THR A 350 0.78 1.78 7.29
C THR A 350 -0.20 1.01 6.40
N ASN A 351 -0.24 1.32 5.11
CA ASN A 351 -0.93 0.56 4.08
C ASN A 351 0.02 -0.23 3.18
N PHE A 352 1.27 -0.46 3.57
CA PHE A 352 2.21 -1.20 2.74
C PHE A 352 2.66 -2.51 3.41
N TYR A 353 1.96 -3.60 3.06
CA TYR A 353 2.20 -4.95 3.56
C TYR A 353 2.57 -5.89 2.41
N TYR A 354 3.87 -5.87 2.02
CA TYR A 354 4.48 -6.43 0.80
C TYR A 354 4.08 -5.68 -0.48
N PHE A 355 2.90 -5.16 -0.56
CA PHE A 355 2.34 -4.31 -1.62
C PHE A 355 1.38 -3.30 -1.00
N PRO A 356 0.98 -2.23 -1.75
CA PRO A 356 0.01 -1.27 -1.22
C PRO A 356 -1.35 -1.93 -1.03
N THR A 357 -1.90 -1.81 0.17
CA THR A 357 -3.29 -2.17 0.48
C THR A 357 -4.13 -0.91 0.56
N ASP A 358 -5.42 -1.01 0.31
CA ASP A 358 -6.35 0.11 0.38
C ASP A 358 -6.46 0.72 1.78
N CYS A 359 -6.63 -0.14 2.80
CA CYS A 359 -6.79 0.25 4.19
C CYS A 359 -6.33 -0.87 5.15
N PRO A 360 -5.80 -0.52 6.36
CA PRO A 360 -5.25 -1.52 7.26
C PRO A 360 -6.29 -2.09 8.23
N GLN A 361 -7.47 -1.44 8.37
CA GLN A 361 -8.46 -1.80 9.37
C GLN A 361 -9.57 -2.71 8.84
N ARG A 362 -9.85 -2.75 7.53
CA ARG A 362 -11.02 -3.44 6.98
C ARG A 362 -10.64 -4.46 5.92
N GLU A 363 -10.21 -3.99 4.76
CA GLU A 363 -10.07 -4.82 3.57
C GLU A 363 -8.72 -5.49 3.48
N LYS A 364 -7.65 -4.75 3.71
CA LYS A 364 -6.25 -5.22 3.61
C LYS A 364 -5.97 -5.89 2.26
N ASN A 365 -6.55 -5.33 1.19
CA ASN A 365 -6.49 -5.84 -0.17
C ASN A 365 -5.54 -5.01 -1.03
N GLY A 366 -4.87 -5.65 -1.97
CA GLY A 366 -4.12 -4.98 -3.03
C GLY A 366 -5.06 -4.40 -4.09
N TRP A 367 -5.80 -3.33 -3.74
CA TRP A 367 -6.64 -2.60 -4.68
C TRP A 367 -5.78 -1.90 -5.72
N THR A 368 -6.09 -2.15 -6.99
CA THR A 368 -5.22 -1.76 -8.11
C THR A 368 -5.25 -0.27 -8.38
N ALA A 369 -6.40 0.40 -8.20
CA ALA A 369 -6.49 1.86 -8.34
C ALA A 369 -5.71 2.59 -7.28
N ASP A 370 -5.80 2.16 -6.02
CA ASP A 370 -5.09 2.76 -4.90
C ASP A 370 -3.59 2.82 -5.18
N ALA A 371 -3.04 1.71 -5.65
CA ALA A 371 -1.64 1.63 -6.05
C ALA A 371 -1.31 2.47 -7.29
N ALA A 372 -2.18 2.51 -8.29
CA ALA A 372 -1.97 3.32 -9.50
C ALA A 372 -1.94 4.81 -9.17
N LEU A 373 -2.90 5.28 -8.34
CA LEU A 373 -3.00 6.67 -7.90
C LEU A 373 -1.83 7.07 -7.01
N SER A 374 -1.33 6.16 -6.18
CA SER A 374 -0.29 6.42 -5.18
C SER A 374 1.13 6.13 -5.67
N SER A 375 1.30 5.50 -6.83
CA SER A 375 2.61 5.06 -7.32
C SER A 375 3.64 6.17 -7.40
N GLU A 376 3.24 7.38 -7.77
CA GLU A 376 4.14 8.53 -7.92
C GLU A 376 4.63 9.05 -6.58
N HIS A 377 3.73 9.40 -5.66
CA HIS A 377 4.15 9.93 -4.36
C HIS A 377 4.84 8.89 -3.49
N ILE A 378 4.48 7.60 -3.60
CA ILE A 378 5.21 6.54 -2.92
C ILE A 378 6.64 6.43 -3.48
N LEU A 379 6.85 6.44 -4.80
CA LEU A 379 8.20 6.37 -5.38
C LEU A 379 9.02 7.65 -5.17
N LEU A 380 8.36 8.81 -5.01
CA LEU A 380 9.03 10.05 -4.60
C LEU A 380 9.56 9.97 -3.17
N ASN A 381 8.77 9.43 -2.24
CA ASN A 381 9.06 9.44 -0.81
C ASN A 381 9.77 8.16 -0.32
N LEU A 382 9.55 6.99 -0.95
CA LEU A 382 9.88 5.67 -0.42
C LEU A 382 10.55 4.77 -1.47
N GLY A 383 11.37 3.82 -0.99
CA GLY A 383 12.04 2.80 -1.79
C GLY A 383 11.21 1.54 -1.97
N ALA A 384 10.10 1.63 -2.70
CA ALA A 384 9.13 0.54 -2.87
C ALA A 384 9.39 -0.33 -4.12
N GLU A 385 10.45 -0.07 -4.89
CA GLU A 385 10.67 -0.65 -6.21
C GLU A 385 10.77 -2.18 -6.22
N ARG A 386 11.35 -2.83 -5.20
CA ARG A 386 11.44 -4.29 -5.13
C ARG A 386 10.08 -4.92 -4.88
N SER A 387 9.33 -4.41 -3.91
CA SER A 387 7.97 -4.85 -3.60
C SER A 387 7.03 -4.65 -4.79
N TYR A 388 7.11 -3.52 -5.47
CA TYR A 388 6.34 -3.26 -6.68
C TYR A 388 6.66 -4.24 -7.83
N ARG A 389 7.93 -4.62 -8.04
CA ARG A 389 8.30 -5.62 -9.05
C ARG A 389 7.68 -6.97 -8.79
N GLU A 390 7.66 -7.42 -7.53
CA GLU A 390 7.04 -8.70 -7.20
C GLU A 390 5.50 -8.63 -7.32
N TRP A 391 4.91 -7.50 -6.94
CA TRP A 391 3.45 -7.33 -7.10
C TRP A 391 3.02 -7.21 -8.57
N LEU A 392 3.80 -6.57 -9.44
CA LEU A 392 3.56 -6.58 -10.90
C LEU A 392 3.51 -7.99 -11.49
N ARG A 393 4.32 -8.94 -10.96
CA ARG A 393 4.23 -10.35 -11.36
C ARG A 393 2.89 -10.96 -11.00
N ALA A 394 2.39 -10.66 -9.79
CA ALA A 394 1.08 -11.11 -9.36
C ALA A 394 -0.05 -10.51 -10.22
N ILE A 395 0.05 -9.22 -10.59
CA ILE A 395 -0.91 -8.55 -11.49
C ILE A 395 -0.92 -9.20 -12.87
N VAL A 396 0.25 -9.44 -13.47
CA VAL A 396 0.37 -10.11 -14.78
C VAL A 396 -0.22 -11.53 -14.75
N LYS A 397 -0.01 -12.27 -13.67
CA LYS A 397 -0.56 -13.63 -13.49
C LYS A 397 -2.08 -13.62 -13.25
N ALA A 398 -2.61 -12.60 -12.58
CA ALA A 398 -4.03 -12.44 -12.31
C ALA A 398 -4.86 -12.03 -13.54
N GLN A 399 -4.20 -11.62 -14.65
CA GLN A 399 -4.90 -11.23 -15.87
C GLN A 399 -5.65 -12.40 -16.50
N ASP A 400 -6.97 -12.24 -16.70
CA ASP A 400 -7.83 -13.23 -17.34
C ASP A 400 -7.47 -13.49 -18.81
N ASN A 401 -7.91 -14.61 -19.35
CA ASN A 401 -7.63 -15.04 -20.72
C ASN A 401 -8.11 -14.06 -21.79
N ASN A 402 -9.17 -13.31 -21.54
CA ASN A 402 -9.68 -12.26 -22.43
C ASN A 402 -8.92 -10.93 -22.34
N GLY A 403 -8.02 -10.78 -21.36
CA GLY A 403 -7.23 -9.58 -21.10
C GLY A 403 -7.73 -8.70 -19.97
N ALA A 404 -8.88 -8.98 -19.35
CA ALA A 404 -9.38 -8.24 -18.21
C ALA A 404 -8.47 -8.40 -16.97
N LEU A 405 -8.45 -7.39 -16.11
CA LEU A 405 -7.78 -7.42 -14.83
C LEU A 405 -8.80 -7.41 -13.68
N PRO A 406 -8.49 -8.04 -12.54
CA PRO A 406 -9.33 -7.89 -11.36
C PRO A 406 -8.97 -6.58 -10.62
N GLY A 407 -9.94 -6.02 -9.88
CA GLY A 407 -9.72 -4.81 -9.09
C GLY A 407 -8.82 -5.01 -7.86
N ILE A 408 -8.64 -6.26 -7.40
CA ILE A 408 -7.76 -6.63 -6.27
C ILE A 408 -6.77 -7.72 -6.67
N VAL A 409 -5.54 -7.62 -6.22
CA VAL A 409 -4.47 -8.61 -6.46
C VAL A 409 -3.65 -8.82 -5.18
N PRO A 410 -3.54 -10.07 -4.66
CA PRO A 410 -4.10 -11.33 -5.20
C PRO A 410 -5.63 -11.36 -5.21
N THR A 411 -6.21 -12.18 -6.08
CA THR A 411 -7.66 -12.39 -6.18
C THR A 411 -8.03 -13.85 -5.98
N SER A 412 -9.26 -14.07 -5.48
CA SER A 412 -9.92 -15.39 -5.44
C SER A 412 -10.69 -15.71 -6.73
N GLY A 413 -10.69 -14.79 -7.69
CA GLY A 413 -11.58 -14.76 -8.87
C GLY A 413 -12.58 -13.61 -8.82
N TRP A 414 -12.68 -12.91 -7.70
CA TRP A 414 -13.50 -11.71 -7.52
C TRP A 414 -12.84 -10.48 -8.17
N GLY A 415 -13.65 -9.50 -8.58
CA GLY A 415 -13.17 -8.19 -9.04
C GLY A 415 -13.12 -8.01 -10.56
N PHE A 416 -13.54 -9.00 -11.37
CA PHE A 416 -13.59 -8.87 -12.84
C PHE A 416 -14.90 -8.27 -13.36
N ALA A 417 -15.97 -8.38 -12.60
CA ALA A 417 -17.29 -7.85 -12.96
C ALA A 417 -17.61 -6.52 -12.26
N TRP A 418 -16.92 -6.21 -11.19
CA TRP A 418 -17.04 -5.00 -10.41
C TRP A 418 -15.70 -4.72 -9.71
N GLY A 419 -15.36 -3.48 -9.47
CA GLY A 419 -14.11 -3.10 -8.80
C GLY A 419 -12.90 -3.05 -9.74
N ASN A 420 -13.11 -3.04 -11.06
CA ASN A 420 -12.09 -2.99 -12.11
C ASN A 420 -12.41 -1.85 -13.10
N GLY A 421 -11.85 -1.90 -14.30
CA GLY A 421 -12.01 -0.90 -15.36
C GLY A 421 -10.81 0.04 -15.48
N PRO A 422 -10.75 0.92 -16.50
CA PRO A 422 -9.58 1.71 -16.84
C PRO A 422 -8.95 2.49 -15.68
N ALA A 423 -9.76 3.00 -14.73
CA ALA A 423 -9.25 3.71 -13.57
C ALA A 423 -8.44 2.80 -12.64
N TRP A 424 -8.88 1.54 -12.45
CA TRP A 424 -8.23 0.53 -11.62
C TRP A 424 -7.15 -0.23 -12.38
N ASP A 425 -7.48 -0.69 -13.57
CA ASP A 425 -6.61 -1.50 -14.42
C ASP A 425 -5.36 -0.73 -14.90
N SER A 426 -5.37 0.60 -14.80
CA SER A 426 -4.24 1.48 -15.15
C SER A 426 -2.93 1.09 -14.45
N VAL A 427 -2.99 0.43 -13.29
CA VAL A 427 -1.81 -0.04 -12.54
C VAL A 427 -0.85 -0.86 -13.39
N LEU A 428 -1.36 -1.66 -14.34
CA LEU A 428 -0.55 -2.50 -15.24
C LEU A 428 0.41 -1.68 -16.12
N ILE A 429 0.08 -0.41 -16.38
CA ILE A 429 0.85 0.48 -17.26
C ILE A 429 1.47 1.62 -16.44
N GLU A 430 0.72 2.21 -15.52
CA GLU A 430 1.16 3.31 -14.67
C GLU A 430 2.38 2.91 -13.83
N LEU A 431 2.30 1.77 -13.14
CA LEU A 431 3.35 1.36 -12.24
C LEU A 431 4.71 1.06 -12.95
N PRO A 432 4.78 0.27 -14.03
CA PRO A 432 6.05 0.11 -14.77
C PRO A 432 6.51 1.40 -15.44
N TYR A 433 5.60 2.30 -15.84
CA TYR A 433 5.94 3.62 -16.36
C TYR A 433 6.63 4.48 -15.29
N ARG A 434 6.08 4.55 -14.07
CA ARG A 434 6.67 5.28 -12.94
C ARG A 434 7.98 4.64 -12.46
N LEU A 435 8.06 3.32 -12.42
CA LEU A 435 9.33 2.63 -12.11
C LEU A 435 10.43 2.96 -13.13
N TYR A 436 10.09 3.10 -14.41
CA TYR A 436 11.05 3.58 -15.40
C TYR A 436 11.46 5.03 -15.14
N GLN A 437 10.50 5.93 -14.95
CA GLN A 437 10.79 7.36 -14.72
C GLN A 437 11.64 7.61 -13.47
N TYR A 438 11.32 6.96 -12.37
CA TYR A 438 11.96 7.23 -11.07
C TYR A 438 13.17 6.35 -10.77
N ARG A 439 13.29 5.18 -11.42
CA ARG A 439 14.32 4.18 -11.13
C ARG A 439 15.08 3.67 -12.36
N GLY A 440 14.70 4.07 -13.56
CA GLY A 440 15.26 3.54 -14.81
C GLY A 440 14.92 2.06 -15.04
N ASP A 441 13.88 1.53 -14.38
CA ASP A 441 13.52 0.11 -14.40
C ASP A 441 12.75 -0.26 -15.68
N LEU A 442 13.49 -0.70 -16.67
CA LEU A 442 12.94 -1.22 -17.93
C LEU A 442 12.52 -2.70 -17.83
N ASP A 443 13.04 -3.45 -16.85
CA ASP A 443 12.72 -4.88 -16.68
C ASP A 443 11.26 -5.06 -16.25
N SER A 444 10.72 -4.16 -15.41
CA SER A 444 9.29 -4.15 -15.07
C SER A 444 8.40 -3.88 -16.29
N ALA A 445 8.80 -2.96 -17.16
CA ALA A 445 8.09 -2.71 -18.42
C ALA A 445 8.14 -3.94 -19.35
N LYS A 446 9.29 -4.60 -19.46
CA LYS A 446 9.47 -5.82 -20.24
C LYS A 446 8.60 -6.97 -19.71
N LEU A 447 8.51 -7.13 -18.39
CA LEU A 447 7.63 -8.10 -17.74
C LEU A 447 6.18 -7.88 -18.11
N CYS A 448 5.71 -6.62 -18.05
CA CYS A 448 4.32 -6.26 -18.27
C CYS A 448 3.93 -6.17 -19.76
N ALA A 449 4.87 -6.03 -20.69
CA ALA A 449 4.57 -5.78 -22.10
C ALA A 449 3.58 -6.76 -22.74
N PRO A 450 3.68 -8.09 -22.57
CA PRO A 450 2.68 -9.02 -23.11
C PRO A 450 1.28 -8.80 -22.53
N ALA A 451 1.19 -8.52 -21.22
CA ALA A 451 -0.08 -8.27 -20.53
C ALA A 451 -0.67 -6.92 -20.96
N ILE A 452 0.14 -5.89 -21.15
CA ILE A 452 -0.29 -4.58 -21.68
C ILE A 452 -0.89 -4.72 -23.08
N ILE A 453 -0.24 -5.45 -23.97
CA ILE A 453 -0.75 -5.71 -25.32
C ILE A 453 -2.13 -6.39 -25.25
N LYS A 454 -2.23 -7.42 -24.42
CA LYS A 454 -3.49 -8.18 -24.23
C LYS A 454 -4.60 -7.30 -23.64
N TYR A 455 -4.26 -6.43 -22.69
CA TYR A 455 -5.21 -5.48 -22.12
C TYR A 455 -5.68 -4.42 -23.13
N LEU A 456 -4.79 -3.84 -23.94
CA LEU A 456 -5.17 -2.90 -24.99
C LEU A 456 -6.10 -3.56 -26.01
N HIS A 457 -5.87 -4.83 -26.38
CA HIS A 457 -6.82 -5.58 -27.20
C HIS A 457 -8.16 -5.81 -26.50
N TYR A 458 -8.16 -6.15 -25.21
CA TYR A 458 -9.39 -6.27 -24.42
C TYR A 458 -10.20 -4.98 -24.47
N LEU A 459 -9.60 -3.82 -24.25
CA LEU A 459 -10.29 -2.54 -24.33
C LEU A 459 -10.93 -2.31 -25.70
N THR A 460 -10.30 -2.74 -26.81
CA THR A 460 -10.94 -2.61 -28.14
C THR A 460 -12.22 -3.41 -28.28
N THR A 461 -12.39 -4.50 -27.50
CA THR A 461 -13.61 -5.30 -27.48
C THR A 461 -14.73 -4.69 -26.61
N ARG A 462 -14.39 -3.66 -25.82
CA ARG A 462 -15.30 -3.02 -24.86
C ARG A 462 -15.81 -1.65 -25.32
N MET A 463 -15.29 -1.15 -26.44
CA MET A 463 -15.76 0.10 -27.03
C MET A 463 -17.20 0.01 -27.50
N ASP A 464 -17.96 1.08 -27.28
CA ASP A 464 -19.29 1.26 -27.87
C ASP A 464 -19.24 1.68 -29.37
N ALA A 465 -20.39 1.99 -29.95
CA ALA A 465 -20.50 2.43 -31.35
C ALA A 465 -19.82 3.79 -31.64
N HIS A 466 -19.42 4.51 -30.59
CA HIS A 466 -18.76 5.81 -30.66
C HIS A 466 -17.27 5.74 -30.26
N ASP A 467 -16.73 4.54 -30.13
CA ASP A 467 -15.36 4.28 -29.64
C ASP A 467 -15.12 4.72 -28.18
N LEU A 468 -16.17 4.87 -27.38
CA LEU A 468 -16.10 5.20 -25.96
C LEU A 468 -16.10 3.94 -25.10
N LEU A 469 -15.48 4.04 -23.92
CA LEU A 469 -15.40 3.00 -22.91
C LEU A 469 -16.17 3.42 -21.66
N ALA A 470 -16.98 2.53 -21.11
CA ALA A 470 -17.73 2.74 -19.88
C ALA A 470 -17.81 1.41 -19.12
N ILE A 471 -16.74 1.05 -18.41
CA ILE A 471 -16.59 -0.22 -17.69
C ILE A 471 -15.96 0.01 -16.31
N GLY A 472 -16.42 -0.72 -15.31
CA GLY A 472 -15.84 -0.68 -13.98
C GLY A 472 -16.23 0.56 -13.17
N LEU A 473 -15.27 1.13 -12.47
CA LEU A 473 -15.45 2.26 -11.55
C LEU A 473 -14.81 3.53 -12.11
N GLY A 474 -15.41 4.70 -11.78
CA GLY A 474 -14.97 6.02 -12.25
C GLY A 474 -14.34 6.87 -11.15
N ASP A 475 -14.75 8.13 -11.08
CA ASP A 475 -14.22 9.14 -10.14
C ASP A 475 -14.70 8.92 -8.70
N TRP A 476 -14.19 7.87 -8.07
CA TRP A 476 -14.60 7.32 -6.77
C TRP A 476 -14.51 8.34 -5.64
N CYS A 477 -15.36 8.21 -4.61
CA CYS A 477 -15.35 9.00 -3.38
C CYS A 477 -15.50 10.52 -3.53
N PRO A 478 -16.46 11.03 -4.34
CA PRO A 478 -16.70 12.46 -4.41
C PRO A 478 -17.23 13.01 -3.07
N PRO A 479 -16.90 14.29 -2.71
CA PRO A 479 -17.31 14.87 -1.44
C PRO A 479 -18.82 14.85 -1.20
N GLY A 480 -19.24 14.41 0.00
CA GLY A 480 -20.63 14.46 0.48
C GLY A 480 -21.62 13.55 -0.28
N ARG A 481 -21.14 12.56 -1.02
CA ARG A 481 -21.95 11.62 -1.80
C ARG A 481 -21.56 10.18 -1.51
N GLU A 482 -22.36 9.23 -2.03
CA GLU A 482 -21.93 7.85 -2.08
C GLU A 482 -20.69 7.71 -2.97
N ALA A 483 -19.81 6.76 -2.66
CA ALA A 483 -18.53 6.62 -3.34
C ALA A 483 -18.63 6.48 -4.87
N HIS A 484 -19.75 5.91 -5.37
CA HIS A 484 -20.03 5.71 -6.78
C HIS A 484 -20.94 6.78 -7.41
N GLU A 485 -21.35 7.82 -6.65
CA GLU A 485 -22.20 8.91 -7.15
C GLU A 485 -21.37 10.08 -7.69
N TYR A 486 -20.44 9.79 -8.60
CA TYR A 486 -19.60 10.79 -9.24
C TYR A 486 -20.32 11.53 -10.37
N LYS A 487 -19.95 12.79 -10.60
CA LYS A 487 -20.54 13.64 -11.67
C LYS A 487 -19.91 13.38 -13.02
N SER A 488 -18.62 13.08 -13.05
CA SER A 488 -17.93 12.77 -14.30
C SER A 488 -18.51 11.49 -14.89
N PRO A 489 -19.03 11.51 -16.13
CA PRO A 489 -19.56 10.29 -16.75
C PRO A 489 -18.49 9.20 -16.87
N LEU A 490 -18.83 7.95 -16.59
CA LEU A 490 -17.90 6.83 -16.70
C LEU A 490 -17.29 6.71 -18.11
N ALA A 491 -18.10 6.99 -19.16
CA ALA A 491 -17.60 7.03 -20.54
C ALA A 491 -16.48 8.08 -20.74
N PHE A 492 -16.51 9.18 -19.97
CA PHE A 492 -15.48 10.21 -20.02
C PHE A 492 -14.20 9.73 -19.31
N THR A 493 -14.30 9.36 -18.04
CA THR A 493 -13.14 8.95 -17.22
C THR A 493 -12.43 7.76 -17.85
N ASP A 494 -13.15 6.74 -18.23
CA ASP A 494 -12.57 5.51 -18.77
C ASP A 494 -11.89 5.73 -20.13
N THR A 495 -12.53 6.52 -21.02
CA THR A 495 -11.94 6.75 -22.35
C THR A 495 -10.71 7.66 -22.25
N VAL A 496 -10.74 8.67 -21.39
CA VAL A 496 -9.58 9.57 -21.15
C VAL A 496 -8.41 8.81 -20.54
N LEU A 497 -8.65 7.96 -19.52
CA LEU A 497 -7.60 7.15 -18.91
C LEU A 497 -7.07 6.09 -19.87
N SER A 498 -7.93 5.47 -20.68
CA SER A 498 -7.48 4.52 -21.71
C SER A 498 -6.59 5.19 -22.76
N LYS A 499 -6.87 6.45 -23.11
CA LYS A 499 -6.01 7.26 -23.99
C LYS A 499 -4.65 7.50 -23.32
N ASP A 500 -4.60 7.88 -22.07
CA ASP A 500 -3.36 8.10 -21.33
C ASP A 500 -2.54 6.82 -21.18
N MET A 501 -3.20 5.71 -20.82
CA MET A 501 -2.57 4.40 -20.78
C MET A 501 -1.96 3.99 -22.13
N ALA A 502 -2.63 4.28 -23.23
CA ALA A 502 -2.12 3.99 -24.56
C ALA A 502 -0.89 4.85 -24.92
N ASP A 503 -0.84 6.12 -24.48
CA ASP A 503 0.34 6.97 -24.66
C ASP A 503 1.54 6.42 -23.85
N LYS A 504 1.34 6.09 -22.58
CA LYS A 504 2.36 5.49 -21.72
C LYS A 504 2.83 4.13 -22.23
N ALA A 505 1.90 3.28 -22.69
CA ALA A 505 2.23 2.00 -23.30
C ALA A 505 3.07 2.17 -24.57
N ALA A 506 2.71 3.13 -25.44
CA ALA A 506 3.49 3.43 -26.64
C ALA A 506 4.91 3.89 -26.28
N PHE A 507 5.06 4.74 -25.27
CA PHE A 507 6.37 5.16 -24.76
C PHE A 507 7.19 3.97 -24.28
N LEU A 508 6.63 3.10 -23.42
CA LEU A 508 7.32 1.91 -22.92
C LEU A 508 7.69 0.93 -24.06
N PHE A 509 6.81 0.72 -25.04
CA PHE A 509 7.09 -0.11 -26.21
C PHE A 509 8.23 0.46 -27.07
N ASP A 510 8.34 1.78 -27.22
CA ASP A 510 9.49 2.40 -27.89
C ASP A 510 10.80 2.11 -27.14
N LYS A 511 10.80 2.23 -25.80
CA LYS A 511 11.96 1.89 -24.96
C LYS A 511 12.36 0.41 -25.06
N LEU A 512 11.39 -0.46 -25.27
CA LEU A 512 11.59 -1.90 -25.45
C LEU A 512 11.93 -2.30 -26.90
N ASN A 513 12.04 -1.37 -27.85
CA ASN A 513 12.22 -1.61 -29.28
C ASN A 513 11.10 -2.47 -29.88
N MET A 514 9.84 -2.18 -29.53
CA MET A 514 8.63 -2.85 -30.00
C MET A 514 7.79 -1.91 -30.89
N PRO A 515 8.25 -1.55 -32.10
CA PRO A 515 7.66 -0.46 -32.90
C PRO A 515 6.24 -0.74 -33.39
N GLU A 516 5.87 -1.99 -33.64
CA GLU A 516 4.53 -2.36 -34.07
C GLU A 516 3.51 -2.14 -32.94
N GLN A 517 3.86 -2.55 -31.72
CA GLN A 517 3.03 -2.38 -30.51
C GLN A 517 2.92 -0.91 -30.13
N ALA A 518 4.02 -0.17 -30.25
CA ALA A 518 4.02 1.29 -30.04
C ALA A 518 3.10 2.00 -31.05
N ALA A 519 3.14 1.59 -32.34
CA ALA A 519 2.26 2.14 -33.36
C ALA A 519 0.76 1.82 -33.09
N PHE A 520 0.47 0.60 -32.67
CA PHE A 520 -0.87 0.17 -32.26
C PHE A 520 -1.41 1.00 -31.08
N ALA A 521 -0.63 1.14 -30.03
CA ALA A 521 -1.00 1.94 -28.87
C ALA A 521 -1.24 3.41 -29.24
N ARG A 522 -0.36 4.03 -30.03
CA ARG A 522 -0.57 5.40 -30.56
C ARG A 522 -1.84 5.54 -31.40
N ALA A 523 -2.18 4.53 -32.19
CA ALA A 523 -3.42 4.54 -32.99
C ALA A 523 -4.64 4.51 -32.09
N LEU A 524 -4.64 3.74 -31.01
CA LEU A 524 -5.71 3.71 -30.01
C LEU A 524 -5.82 5.04 -29.27
N SER A 525 -4.72 5.61 -28.80
CA SER A 525 -4.72 6.94 -28.16
C SER A 525 -5.38 8.00 -29.03
N LYS A 526 -5.01 8.08 -30.31
CA LYS A 526 -5.61 9.02 -31.27
C LYS A 526 -7.10 8.78 -31.46
N ARG A 527 -7.52 7.51 -31.55
CA ARG A 527 -8.92 7.11 -31.72
C ARG A 527 -9.77 7.54 -30.52
N TRP A 528 -9.30 7.24 -29.29
CA TRP A 528 -9.98 7.63 -28.07
C TRP A 528 -10.02 9.14 -27.86
N LYS A 529 -8.90 9.87 -28.10
CA LYS A 529 -8.91 11.33 -28.10
C LYS A 529 -9.95 11.90 -29.04
N ALA A 530 -10.04 11.40 -30.27
CA ALA A 530 -11.02 11.85 -31.25
C ALA A 530 -12.47 11.56 -30.82
N ALA A 531 -12.72 10.40 -30.21
CA ALA A 531 -14.03 10.03 -29.68
C ALA A 531 -14.45 10.97 -28.52
N VAL A 532 -13.59 11.17 -27.53
CA VAL A 532 -13.84 12.09 -26.41
C VAL A 532 -14.14 13.49 -26.93
N ARG A 533 -13.31 14.03 -27.82
CA ARG A 533 -13.51 15.35 -28.40
C ARG A 533 -14.85 15.48 -29.10
N LYS A 534 -15.21 14.50 -29.90
CA LYS A 534 -16.44 14.54 -30.71
C LYS A 534 -17.72 14.40 -29.89
N TYR A 535 -17.71 13.58 -28.85
CA TYR A 535 -18.94 13.18 -28.16
C TYR A 535 -19.05 13.70 -26.72
N LEU A 536 -17.92 14.08 -26.11
CA LEU A 536 -17.85 14.43 -24.69
C LEU A 536 -17.22 15.79 -24.39
N ILE A 537 -16.89 16.58 -25.42
CA ILE A 537 -16.48 17.99 -25.32
C ILE A 537 -17.46 18.86 -26.10
N ASP A 538 -17.96 19.92 -25.49
CA ASP A 538 -18.68 20.98 -26.19
C ASP A 538 -17.67 21.97 -26.78
N GLU A 539 -17.48 21.91 -28.09
CA GLU A 539 -16.51 22.75 -28.82
C GLU A 539 -16.85 24.25 -28.80
N ASN A 540 -18.10 24.65 -28.48
CA ASN A 540 -18.48 26.07 -28.40
C ASN A 540 -18.15 26.67 -27.03
N THR A 541 -18.28 25.89 -25.96
CA THR A 541 -18.06 26.33 -24.59
C THR A 541 -16.73 25.86 -24.01
N MET A 542 -16.07 24.89 -24.64
CA MET A 542 -14.90 24.17 -24.12
C MET A 542 -15.17 23.42 -22.79
N LEU A 543 -16.43 23.05 -22.51
CA LEU A 543 -16.80 22.25 -21.36
C LEU A 543 -16.71 20.75 -21.68
N ALA A 544 -16.16 19.99 -20.73
CA ALA A 544 -16.16 18.54 -20.73
C ALA A 544 -17.48 17.98 -20.15
N ALA A 545 -17.91 16.80 -20.63
CA ALA A 545 -19.12 16.13 -20.19
C ALA A 545 -19.17 15.96 -18.67
N GLY A 546 -20.37 16.12 -18.09
CA GLY A 546 -20.59 16.15 -16.66
C GLY A 546 -20.53 17.56 -16.04
N ASN A 547 -19.97 18.53 -16.74
CA ASN A 547 -19.85 19.94 -16.29
C ASN A 547 -19.36 19.99 -14.83
N CYS A 548 -18.24 19.35 -14.56
CA CYS A 548 -17.67 19.21 -13.22
C CYS A 548 -16.14 19.38 -13.22
N GLN A 549 -15.59 19.70 -12.06
CA GLN A 549 -14.16 19.92 -11.88
C GLN A 549 -13.33 18.72 -12.39
N THR A 550 -13.73 17.50 -12.10
CA THR A 550 -13.02 16.28 -12.51
C THR A 550 -12.88 16.19 -14.02
N SER A 551 -14.00 16.19 -14.77
CA SER A 551 -13.95 16.06 -16.23
C SER A 551 -13.12 17.17 -16.86
N GLN A 552 -13.29 18.42 -16.39
CA GLN A 552 -12.62 19.56 -16.96
C GLN A 552 -11.10 19.50 -16.69
N ALA A 553 -10.69 19.22 -15.44
CA ALA A 553 -9.28 19.08 -15.09
C ALA A 553 -8.62 17.89 -15.82
N MET A 554 -9.27 16.72 -15.88
CA MET A 554 -8.76 15.57 -16.63
C MET A 554 -8.60 15.86 -18.12
N ALA A 555 -9.56 16.56 -18.75
CA ALA A 555 -9.47 16.90 -20.18
C ALA A 555 -8.26 17.80 -20.48
N ILE A 556 -7.95 18.75 -19.58
CA ILE A 556 -6.78 19.62 -19.70
C ILE A 556 -5.49 18.83 -19.44
N TYR A 557 -5.41 18.10 -18.35
CA TYR A 557 -4.23 17.37 -17.91
C TYR A 557 -3.80 16.30 -18.93
N TYR A 558 -4.74 15.50 -19.41
CA TYR A 558 -4.49 14.42 -20.37
C TYR A 558 -4.50 14.87 -21.84
N ASN A 559 -4.39 16.18 -22.12
CA ASN A 559 -4.24 16.75 -23.46
C ASN A 559 -5.39 16.37 -24.42
N ILE A 560 -6.63 16.41 -23.94
CA ILE A 560 -7.83 16.24 -24.79
C ILE A 560 -8.03 17.50 -25.64
N PHE A 561 -7.89 18.68 -25.03
CA PHE A 561 -7.93 19.97 -25.74
C PHE A 561 -6.67 20.21 -26.58
N GLU A 562 -6.83 20.88 -27.72
CA GLU A 562 -5.71 21.32 -28.52
C GLU A 562 -5.03 22.56 -27.87
N PRO A 563 -3.74 22.81 -28.16
CA PRO A 563 -3.00 23.91 -27.52
C PRO A 563 -3.73 25.25 -27.54
N ALA A 564 -4.40 25.59 -28.63
CA ALA A 564 -5.13 26.87 -28.80
C ALA A 564 -6.41 26.95 -27.94
N GLU A 565 -6.97 25.82 -27.53
CA GLU A 565 -8.21 25.71 -26.77
C GLU A 565 -7.96 25.73 -25.25
N ARG A 566 -6.74 25.34 -24.82
CA ARG A 566 -6.42 25.07 -23.41
C ARG A 566 -6.72 26.26 -22.49
N LYS A 567 -6.51 27.50 -22.96
CA LYS A 567 -6.82 28.69 -22.16
C LYS A 567 -8.32 28.81 -21.90
N ALA A 568 -9.15 28.69 -22.94
CA ALA A 568 -10.61 28.75 -22.80
C ALA A 568 -11.14 27.58 -21.92
N ALA A 569 -10.59 26.39 -22.11
CA ALA A 569 -10.93 25.24 -21.27
C ALA A 569 -10.55 25.44 -19.79
N PHE A 570 -9.42 26.09 -19.53
CA PHE A 570 -9.00 26.44 -18.17
C PHE A 570 -9.90 27.49 -17.54
N GLU A 571 -10.34 28.49 -18.29
CA GLU A 571 -11.33 29.48 -17.81
C GLU A 571 -12.63 28.81 -17.38
N GLN A 572 -13.08 27.75 -18.08
CA GLN A 572 -14.23 26.95 -17.63
C GLN A 572 -13.94 26.19 -16.32
N LEU A 573 -12.73 25.65 -16.13
CA LEU A 573 -12.35 25.02 -14.87
C LEU A 573 -12.43 26.02 -13.71
N ILE A 574 -11.94 27.25 -13.89
CA ILE A 574 -12.04 28.29 -12.87
C ILE A 574 -13.50 28.61 -12.55
N ASN A 575 -14.37 28.76 -13.57
CA ASN A 575 -15.80 28.97 -13.35
C ASN A 575 -16.44 27.86 -12.50
N LEU A 576 -16.11 26.58 -12.78
CA LEU A 576 -16.60 25.44 -12.01
C LEU A 576 -16.07 25.40 -10.57
N ILE A 577 -14.87 25.91 -10.33
CA ILE A 577 -14.30 26.07 -8.99
C ILE A 577 -14.97 27.22 -8.24
N GLU A 578 -15.22 28.35 -8.91
CA GLU A 578 -15.94 29.51 -8.34
C GLU A 578 -17.38 29.16 -7.96
N GLU A 579 -18.10 28.39 -8.80
CA GLU A 579 -19.45 27.88 -8.49
C GLU A 579 -19.50 27.03 -7.22
N LYS A 580 -18.36 26.48 -6.80
CA LYS A 580 -18.18 25.71 -5.57
C LYS A 580 -17.53 26.50 -4.44
N GLU A 581 -17.52 27.83 -4.54
CA GLU A 581 -16.90 28.72 -3.54
C GLU A 581 -15.45 28.31 -3.23
N TYR A 582 -14.70 27.92 -4.29
CA TYR A 582 -13.32 27.44 -4.23
C TYR A 582 -13.12 26.18 -3.38
N HIS A 583 -14.13 25.30 -3.30
CA HIS A 583 -14.03 23.99 -2.65
C HIS A 583 -13.83 22.86 -3.65
N LEU A 584 -13.35 21.73 -3.15
CA LEU A 584 -13.21 20.50 -3.91
C LEU A 584 -14.59 19.92 -4.26
N ASP A 585 -14.81 19.57 -5.54
CA ASP A 585 -15.96 18.80 -6.01
C ASP A 585 -15.48 17.70 -6.99
N VAL A 586 -14.49 16.95 -6.54
CA VAL A 586 -13.81 15.89 -7.28
C VAL A 586 -13.76 14.60 -6.49
N GLY A 587 -13.78 13.46 -7.18
CA GLY A 587 -13.36 12.18 -6.62
C GLY A 587 -11.84 11.99 -6.81
N VAL A 588 -11.37 10.74 -6.59
CA VAL A 588 -9.94 10.41 -6.59
C VAL A 588 -9.23 10.69 -7.91
N LEU A 589 -9.93 10.54 -9.04
CA LEU A 589 -9.35 10.80 -10.37
C LEU A 589 -9.16 12.30 -10.62
N GLY A 590 -10.17 13.10 -10.22
CA GLY A 590 -10.07 14.56 -10.31
C GLY A 590 -9.06 15.12 -9.32
N GLY A 591 -8.98 14.57 -8.10
CA GLY A 591 -8.02 14.98 -7.07
C GLY A 591 -6.57 14.83 -7.50
N ARG A 592 -6.26 13.80 -8.27
CA ARG A 592 -4.91 13.55 -8.81
C ARG A 592 -4.45 14.61 -9.82
N VAL A 593 -5.35 15.29 -10.52
CA VAL A 593 -4.96 16.17 -11.63
C VAL A 593 -5.25 17.65 -11.37
N LEU A 594 -6.23 17.97 -10.51
CA LEU A 594 -6.74 19.34 -10.34
C LEU A 594 -5.66 20.34 -9.97
N PHE A 595 -4.86 20.04 -8.95
CA PHE A 595 -3.86 20.96 -8.43
C PHE A 595 -2.69 21.15 -9.39
N HIS A 596 -2.30 20.11 -10.13
CA HIS A 596 -1.29 20.20 -11.18
C HIS A 596 -1.76 21.09 -12.32
N VAL A 597 -3.02 20.97 -12.74
CA VAL A 597 -3.59 21.85 -13.78
C VAL A 597 -3.60 23.32 -13.31
N LEU A 598 -4.02 23.60 -12.08
CA LEU A 598 -3.98 24.93 -11.51
C LEU A 598 -2.57 25.52 -11.54
N THR A 599 -1.58 24.73 -11.13
CA THR A 599 -0.16 25.13 -11.16
C THR A 599 0.36 25.42 -12.56
N ASP A 600 0.04 24.58 -13.54
CA ASP A 600 0.49 24.74 -14.93
C ASP A 600 -0.05 26.03 -15.59
N PHE A 601 -1.12 26.60 -15.05
CA PHE A 601 -1.70 27.87 -15.48
C PHE A 601 -1.38 29.05 -14.55
N GLY A 602 -0.48 28.87 -13.56
CA GLY A 602 -0.03 29.94 -12.65
C GLY A 602 -0.98 30.21 -11.48
N TYR A 603 -1.86 29.26 -11.13
CA TYR A 603 -2.83 29.37 -10.03
C TYR A 603 -2.42 28.54 -8.81
N SER A 604 -1.12 28.46 -8.52
CA SER A 604 -0.60 27.67 -7.40
C SER A 604 -1.06 28.18 -6.04
N ASP A 605 -1.23 29.50 -5.86
CA ASP A 605 -1.81 30.10 -4.63
C ASP A 605 -3.25 29.64 -4.40
N LEU A 606 -4.06 29.55 -5.46
CA LEU A 606 -5.42 29.03 -5.39
C LEU A 606 -5.40 27.54 -4.99
N ALA A 607 -4.58 26.72 -5.65
CA ALA A 607 -4.41 25.30 -5.32
C ALA A 607 -4.02 25.11 -3.86
N PHE A 608 -3.03 25.85 -3.39
CA PHE A 608 -2.57 25.80 -2.00
C PHE A 608 -3.66 26.22 -1.00
N SER A 609 -4.44 27.24 -1.32
CA SER A 609 -5.57 27.69 -0.53
C SER A 609 -6.68 26.63 -0.43
N MET A 610 -7.04 25.99 -1.56
CA MET A 610 -8.04 24.91 -1.61
C MET A 610 -7.62 23.69 -0.78
N ILE A 611 -6.33 23.35 -0.78
CA ILE A 611 -5.79 22.24 0.01
C ILE A 611 -5.84 22.54 1.50
N THR A 612 -5.37 23.71 1.92
CA THR A 612 -5.05 24.02 3.32
C THR A 612 -6.17 24.70 4.09
N ARG A 613 -7.29 25.07 3.46
CA ARG A 613 -8.44 25.68 4.13
C ARG A 613 -9.02 24.74 5.20
N PRO A 614 -9.54 25.26 6.35
CA PRO A 614 -10.02 24.40 7.45
C PRO A 614 -11.46 23.91 7.29
N ASP A 615 -12.23 24.49 6.36
CA ASP A 615 -13.64 24.18 6.15
C ASP A 615 -13.83 23.06 5.10
N TYR A 616 -14.98 22.39 5.19
CA TYR A 616 -15.36 21.24 4.35
C TYR A 616 -15.82 21.66 2.96
N PRO A 617 -15.47 20.92 1.91
CA PRO A 617 -14.51 19.80 1.84
C PRO A 617 -13.09 20.27 1.48
N SER A 618 -12.11 19.84 2.25
CA SER A 618 -10.69 20.10 2.01
C SER A 618 -9.81 19.15 2.82
N TYR A 619 -8.53 19.03 2.46
CA TYR A 619 -7.53 18.29 3.26
C TYR A 619 -7.29 18.97 4.63
N GLY A 620 -7.24 20.30 4.67
CA GLY A 620 -7.12 21.04 5.93
C GLY A 620 -8.27 20.80 6.90
N ASN A 621 -9.46 20.49 6.40
CA ASN A 621 -10.60 20.10 7.23
C ASN A 621 -10.37 18.77 7.96
N TRP A 622 -9.71 17.79 7.34
CA TRP A 622 -9.34 16.55 8.04
C TRP A 622 -8.44 16.84 9.25
N ILE A 623 -7.44 17.71 9.07
CA ILE A 623 -6.57 18.14 10.19
C ILE A 623 -7.35 18.87 11.28
N ALA A 624 -8.24 19.79 10.91
CA ALA A 624 -9.10 20.49 11.86
C ALA A 624 -9.99 19.53 12.69
N ARG A 625 -10.32 18.37 12.12
CA ARG A 625 -11.09 17.29 12.76
C ARG A 625 -10.22 16.24 13.47
N GLY A 626 -8.91 16.46 13.60
CA GLY A 626 -7.98 15.62 14.35
C GLY A 626 -7.41 14.43 13.59
N ALA A 627 -7.42 14.46 12.24
CA ALA A 627 -6.78 13.43 11.42
C ALA A 627 -5.28 13.36 11.67
N THR A 628 -4.74 12.14 11.66
CA THR A 628 -3.31 11.83 11.73
C THR A 628 -2.84 11.01 10.51
N THR A 629 -3.77 10.57 9.70
CA THR A 629 -3.63 9.84 8.44
C THR A 629 -4.59 10.42 7.41
N LEU A 630 -4.40 10.17 6.13
CA LEU A 630 -5.35 10.55 5.08
C LEU A 630 -6.60 9.69 5.19
N TRP A 631 -7.77 10.31 5.04
CA TRP A 631 -9.05 9.61 5.08
C TRP A 631 -9.49 9.17 3.68
N GLU A 632 -10.34 8.14 3.62
CA GLU A 632 -10.97 7.68 2.38
C GLU A 632 -11.96 8.71 1.82
N LEU A 633 -12.74 9.35 2.71
CA LEU A 633 -13.88 10.17 2.33
C LEU A 633 -13.75 11.62 2.82
N PHE A 634 -14.13 12.56 1.98
CA PHE A 634 -14.49 13.91 2.40
C PHE A 634 -15.97 13.88 2.84
N GLN A 635 -16.22 13.83 4.15
CA GLN A 635 -17.57 13.83 4.72
C GLN A 635 -17.79 15.04 5.61
N PRO A 636 -19.00 15.65 5.60
CA PRO A 636 -19.32 16.73 6.51
C PRO A 636 -19.28 16.23 7.97
N GLU A 637 -19.08 17.14 8.90
CA GLU A 637 -19.12 16.83 10.33
C GLU A 637 -20.50 16.28 10.72
N GLY A 638 -20.53 15.25 11.58
CA GLY A 638 -21.75 14.57 12.00
C GLY A 638 -22.31 13.57 10.98
N SER A 639 -21.60 13.28 9.90
CA SER A 639 -22.00 12.19 8.99
C SER A 639 -21.91 10.84 9.69
N ASP A 640 -22.92 10.00 9.52
CA ASP A 640 -22.89 8.60 9.97
C ASP A 640 -21.99 7.71 9.10
N ARG A 641 -21.58 8.22 7.94
CA ARG A 641 -20.68 7.53 7.01
C ARG A 641 -19.29 8.09 7.15
N ILE A 642 -18.40 7.32 7.72
CA ILE A 642 -17.03 7.77 8.03
C ILE A 642 -16.02 7.25 7.00
N GLY A 643 -16.19 6.01 6.49
CA GLY A 643 -15.21 5.34 5.65
C GLY A 643 -13.97 4.90 6.43
N SER A 644 -12.89 4.62 5.73
CA SER A 644 -11.58 4.39 6.34
C SER A 644 -10.95 5.72 6.76
N LEU A 645 -10.35 5.75 7.95
CA LEU A 645 -9.57 6.90 8.41
C LEU A 645 -8.06 6.73 8.11
N ASN A 646 -7.69 5.72 7.33
CA ASN A 646 -6.31 5.50 6.88
C ASN A 646 -6.31 4.93 5.46
N HIS A 647 -6.19 5.83 4.46
CA HIS A 647 -6.34 5.49 3.03
C HIS A 647 -5.42 6.38 2.19
N HIS A 648 -4.53 5.81 1.39
CA HIS A 648 -3.43 6.57 0.77
C HIS A 648 -3.72 7.12 -0.64
N PHE A 649 -4.84 6.76 -1.29
CA PHE A 649 -5.11 7.15 -2.70
C PHE A 649 -5.32 8.66 -2.94
N TRP A 650 -5.50 9.47 -1.89
CA TRP A 650 -5.49 10.93 -1.95
C TRP A 650 -4.09 11.56 -1.79
N GLY A 651 -3.04 10.73 -1.68
CA GLY A 651 -1.67 11.18 -1.36
C GLY A 651 -0.94 11.93 -2.47
N ASP A 652 -1.55 12.12 -3.65
CA ASP A 652 -0.95 12.90 -4.74
C ASP A 652 -0.61 14.35 -4.35
N ILE A 653 -1.22 14.88 -3.29
CA ILE A 653 -0.84 16.18 -2.72
C ILE A 653 0.63 16.23 -2.30
N SER A 654 1.23 15.11 -1.87
CA SER A 654 2.67 15.03 -1.57
C SER A 654 3.51 15.15 -2.85
N SER A 655 3.07 14.54 -3.97
CA SER A 655 3.69 14.78 -5.28
C SER A 655 3.58 16.25 -5.67
N TRP A 656 2.41 16.84 -5.49
CA TRP A 656 2.19 18.25 -5.80
C TRP A 656 3.06 19.17 -4.94
N PHE A 657 3.22 18.92 -3.64
CA PHE A 657 4.14 19.68 -2.78
C PHE A 657 5.57 19.65 -3.32
N THR A 658 6.06 18.48 -3.67
CA THR A 658 7.41 18.31 -4.23
C THR A 658 7.55 18.95 -5.61
N GLN A 659 6.56 18.76 -6.49
CA GLN A 659 6.64 19.20 -7.89
C GLN A 659 6.29 20.66 -8.08
N ALA A 660 5.37 21.22 -7.29
CA ALA A 660 4.93 22.60 -7.41
C ALA A 660 5.65 23.51 -6.41
N LEU A 661 5.60 23.21 -5.09
CA LEU A 661 6.14 24.16 -4.09
C LEU A 661 7.66 24.20 -4.09
N SER A 662 8.33 23.04 -4.17
CA SER A 662 9.81 22.99 -4.27
C SER A 662 10.28 22.93 -5.71
N GLY A 663 9.41 22.57 -6.65
CA GLY A 663 9.66 22.59 -8.08
C GLY A 663 10.36 21.36 -8.66
N ILE A 664 10.62 20.28 -7.92
CA ILE A 664 11.32 19.09 -8.44
C ILE A 664 10.37 18.27 -9.32
N ARG A 665 10.55 18.34 -10.63
CA ARG A 665 9.79 17.57 -11.62
C ARG A 665 10.68 16.50 -12.25
N MET A 666 10.55 15.25 -11.80
CA MET A 666 11.31 14.11 -12.31
C MET A 666 10.87 13.72 -13.72
N ALA A 667 11.83 13.34 -14.57
CA ALA A 667 11.60 12.80 -15.91
C ALA A 667 10.57 13.60 -16.74
N PRO A 668 10.72 14.92 -16.90
CA PRO A 668 9.70 15.78 -17.56
C PRO A 668 9.42 15.37 -19.01
N HIS A 669 10.37 14.70 -19.68
CA HIS A 669 10.21 14.12 -21.02
C HIS A 669 10.23 12.59 -21.02
N GLY A 670 10.10 11.98 -19.83
CA GLY A 670 10.05 10.53 -19.62
C GLY A 670 11.40 9.85 -19.37
N GLU A 671 12.52 10.56 -19.48
CA GLU A 671 13.85 9.97 -19.25
C GLU A 671 14.26 10.05 -17.77
N PRO A 672 14.76 8.95 -17.18
CA PRO A 672 15.02 8.87 -15.74
C PRO A 672 16.22 9.74 -15.26
N ASN A 673 17.05 10.24 -16.18
CA ASN A 673 18.16 11.14 -15.88
C ASN A 673 17.82 12.62 -16.09
N GLU A 674 16.56 12.96 -16.36
CA GLU A 674 16.07 14.33 -16.51
C GLU A 674 15.34 14.79 -15.24
N VAL A 675 15.56 16.06 -14.88
CA VAL A 675 14.81 16.74 -13.83
C VAL A 675 14.72 18.23 -14.09
N ASP A 676 13.51 18.77 -14.09
CA ASP A 676 13.29 20.21 -14.14
C ASP A 676 13.01 20.76 -12.74
N PHE A 677 13.46 21.98 -12.49
CA PHE A 677 13.17 22.74 -11.28
C PHE A 677 12.24 23.90 -11.63
N CYS A 678 10.97 23.76 -11.25
CA CYS A 678 9.91 24.72 -11.59
C CYS A 678 9.14 25.12 -10.31
N PRO A 679 9.79 25.80 -9.33
CA PRO A 679 9.14 26.16 -8.07
C PRO A 679 8.05 27.22 -8.28
N SER A 680 6.94 27.08 -7.57
CA SER A 680 5.92 28.11 -7.40
C SER A 680 6.12 28.82 -6.07
N PHE A 681 6.31 30.12 -6.12
CA PHE A 681 6.61 30.95 -4.96
C PHE A 681 5.34 31.47 -4.29
N ILE A 682 4.61 30.53 -3.64
CA ILE A 682 3.34 30.82 -2.96
C ILE A 682 3.44 32.05 -2.08
N SER A 683 2.52 32.99 -2.25
CA SER A 683 2.59 34.35 -1.68
C SER A 683 2.67 34.34 -0.14
N ARG A 684 2.02 33.40 0.52
CA ARG A 684 2.00 33.27 2.00
C ARG A 684 3.12 32.42 2.59
N LEU A 685 3.94 31.77 1.75
CA LEU A 685 5.09 30.98 2.22
C LEU A 685 6.36 31.82 2.27
N THR A 686 7.14 31.64 3.33
CA THR A 686 8.48 32.21 3.45
C THR A 686 9.58 31.28 2.95
N HIS A 687 9.33 29.97 2.93
CA HIS A 687 10.24 28.97 2.38
C HIS A 687 9.50 27.69 2.00
N ALA A 688 10.08 26.92 1.09
CA ALA A 688 9.73 25.52 0.85
C ALA A 688 10.96 24.77 0.35
N GLU A 689 11.07 23.49 0.77
CA GLU A 689 12.15 22.62 0.36
C GLU A 689 11.66 21.19 0.14
N ALA A 690 12.31 20.48 -0.79
CA ALA A 690 12.16 19.05 -0.96
C ALA A 690 13.45 18.41 -1.41
N PHE A 691 13.55 17.10 -1.19
CA PHE A 691 14.59 16.27 -1.79
C PHE A 691 14.02 14.96 -2.30
N HIS A 692 14.75 14.34 -3.24
CA HIS A 692 14.52 12.99 -3.71
C HIS A 692 15.84 12.26 -3.92
N ILE A 693 15.95 11.01 -3.47
CA ILE A 693 17.11 10.14 -3.69
C ILE A 693 16.84 9.29 -4.93
N ALA A 694 17.32 9.78 -6.06
CA ALA A 694 17.29 9.06 -7.33
C ALA A 694 18.39 7.99 -7.39
N PRO A 695 18.36 7.04 -8.36
CA PRO A 695 19.47 6.09 -8.54
C PRO A 695 20.83 6.74 -8.77
N ALA A 696 20.87 7.95 -9.31
CA ALA A 696 22.09 8.70 -9.57
C ALA A 696 22.70 9.32 -8.31
N ASP A 697 21.89 9.91 -7.44
CA ASP A 697 22.21 10.49 -6.13
C ASP A 697 21.05 11.39 -5.68
N ARG A 698 21.29 12.20 -4.63
CA ARG A 698 20.33 13.15 -4.06
C ARG A 698 20.06 14.33 -5.01
N ILE A 699 18.78 14.62 -5.22
CA ILE A 699 18.28 15.83 -5.87
C ILE A 699 17.62 16.68 -4.80
N ALA A 700 17.85 17.98 -4.74
CA ALA A 700 17.15 18.85 -3.81
C ALA A 700 16.86 20.21 -4.41
N SER A 701 15.79 20.83 -3.92
CA SER A 701 15.39 22.20 -4.24
C SER A 701 14.85 22.84 -2.96
N ALA A 702 15.40 23.99 -2.62
CA ALA A 702 14.98 24.78 -1.47
C ALA A 702 14.96 26.26 -1.84
N TRP A 703 13.89 26.96 -1.51
CA TRP A 703 13.84 28.41 -1.66
C TRP A 703 13.37 29.08 -0.37
N GLU A 704 13.87 30.29 -0.16
CA GLU A 704 13.47 31.15 0.96
C GLU A 704 13.35 32.61 0.48
N ARG A 705 12.49 33.40 1.14
CA ARG A 705 12.37 34.86 0.95
C ARG A 705 13.28 35.56 1.96
N ASP A 706 14.18 36.43 1.48
CA ASP A 706 15.00 37.27 2.36
C ASP A 706 14.21 38.49 2.87
N ALA A 707 14.87 39.33 3.69
CA ALA A 707 14.24 40.52 4.25
C ALA A 707 13.81 41.58 3.23
N ASP A 708 14.34 41.52 2.03
CA ASP A 708 14.04 42.45 0.91
C ASP A 708 13.04 41.80 -0.09
N ASP A 709 12.39 40.68 0.31
CA ASP A 709 11.47 39.87 -0.51
C ASP A 709 12.12 39.29 -1.79
N VAL A 710 13.44 39.17 -1.79
CA VAL A 710 14.18 38.46 -2.84
C VAL A 710 14.16 36.97 -2.52
N ILE A 711 13.87 36.14 -3.54
CA ILE A 711 13.88 34.70 -3.38
C ILE A 711 15.31 34.19 -3.62
N VAL A 712 15.77 33.37 -2.67
CA VAL A 712 17.03 32.66 -2.75
C VAL A 712 16.72 31.16 -2.99
N LEU A 713 16.94 30.70 -4.22
CA LEU A 713 16.72 29.30 -4.62
C LEU A 713 18.05 28.53 -4.59
N THR A 714 18.12 27.46 -3.85
CA THR A 714 19.25 26.51 -3.83
C THR A 714 18.85 25.20 -4.49
N VAL A 715 19.65 24.75 -5.45
CA VAL A 715 19.43 23.52 -6.22
C VAL A 715 20.62 22.58 -6.02
N GLU A 716 20.35 21.31 -5.81
CA GLU A 716 21.32 20.22 -5.81
C GLU A 716 20.96 19.23 -6.92
N LEU A 717 21.87 18.99 -7.86
CA LEU A 717 21.68 18.15 -9.03
C LEU A 717 22.89 17.24 -9.24
N PRO A 718 22.76 15.90 -9.27
CA PRO A 718 23.83 14.98 -9.61
C PRO A 718 24.41 15.26 -11.00
N SER A 719 25.74 15.16 -11.15
CA SER A 719 26.45 15.46 -12.40
C SER A 719 26.07 14.56 -13.58
N THR A 720 25.41 13.44 -13.32
CA THR A 720 24.91 12.49 -14.33
C THR A 720 23.48 12.81 -14.80
N MET A 721 22.86 13.80 -14.18
CA MET A 721 21.51 14.26 -14.51
C MET A 721 21.56 15.64 -15.18
N HIS A 722 20.51 15.99 -15.90
CA HIS A 722 20.38 17.26 -16.57
C HIS A 722 18.92 17.73 -16.55
N GLY A 723 18.73 19.01 -16.79
CA GLY A 723 17.40 19.63 -16.85
C GLY A 723 17.50 21.16 -16.87
N VAL A 724 16.43 21.81 -16.47
CA VAL A 724 16.34 23.26 -16.48
C VAL A 724 15.79 23.79 -15.17
N ILE A 725 16.14 25.03 -14.84
CA ILE A 725 15.43 25.84 -13.86
C ILE A 725 14.53 26.77 -14.63
N ARG A 726 13.23 26.69 -14.40
CA ARG A 726 12.22 27.54 -15.04
C ARG A 726 11.43 28.28 -13.97
N LEU A 727 11.43 29.57 -14.02
CA LEU A 727 10.66 30.41 -13.11
C LEU A 727 9.24 30.60 -13.62
N GLU A 728 8.30 30.74 -12.72
CA GLU A 728 6.93 31.12 -13.07
C GLU A 728 6.87 32.60 -13.58
N SER A 729 5.74 32.92 -14.20
CA SER A 729 5.51 34.31 -14.70
C SER A 729 5.63 35.32 -13.56
N GLY A 730 6.23 36.47 -13.83
CA GLY A 730 6.44 37.52 -12.83
C GLY A 730 7.79 37.44 -12.09
N TYR A 731 8.63 36.43 -12.37
CA TYR A 731 9.92 36.25 -11.70
C TYR A 731 11.07 36.09 -12.69
N VAL A 732 12.23 36.68 -12.35
CA VAL A 732 13.47 36.59 -13.13
C VAL A 732 14.69 36.40 -12.23
N PHE A 733 15.75 35.81 -12.77
CA PHE A 733 17.07 35.78 -12.15
C PHE A 733 17.73 37.19 -12.21
N GLU A 734 18.83 37.39 -11.49
CA GLU A 734 19.59 38.65 -11.49
C GLU A 734 20.00 39.12 -12.90
N ASP A 735 20.18 38.23 -13.86
CA ASP A 735 20.50 38.54 -15.26
C ASP A 735 19.28 38.85 -16.13
N GLY A 736 18.07 38.87 -15.56
CA GLY A 736 16.82 39.16 -16.24
C GLY A 736 16.21 37.95 -16.99
N LEU A 737 16.79 36.77 -16.93
CA LEU A 737 16.26 35.56 -17.56
C LEU A 737 15.26 34.88 -16.63
N ALA A 738 14.26 34.20 -17.20
CA ALA A 738 13.32 33.31 -16.45
C ALA A 738 13.63 31.84 -16.64
N TYR A 739 14.74 31.49 -17.28
CA TYR A 739 15.08 30.13 -17.66
C TYR A 739 16.60 29.97 -17.68
N LYS A 740 17.11 28.85 -17.10
CA LYS A 740 18.54 28.47 -17.14
C LYS A 740 18.66 26.92 -17.22
N ALA A 741 19.81 26.46 -17.73
CA ALA A 741 20.22 25.10 -17.51
C ALA A 741 20.35 24.83 -15.99
N ALA A 742 19.91 23.66 -15.51
CA ALA A 742 20.01 23.33 -14.11
C ALA A 742 21.44 22.94 -13.76
N GLU A 743 22.00 23.59 -12.77
CA GLU A 743 23.29 23.28 -12.16
C GLU A 743 23.15 23.41 -10.63
N SER A 744 23.95 22.63 -9.88
CA SER A 744 23.97 22.80 -8.42
C SER A 744 24.50 24.18 -8.06
N GLY A 745 23.77 24.89 -7.19
CA GLY A 745 24.14 26.26 -6.80
C GLY A 745 22.98 27.03 -6.20
N THR A 746 23.26 28.30 -5.90
CA THR A 746 22.30 29.24 -5.31
C THR A 746 22.01 30.36 -6.29
N TYR A 747 20.73 30.65 -6.48
CA TYR A 747 20.21 31.61 -7.45
C TYR A 747 19.38 32.69 -6.74
N ARG A 748 19.62 33.93 -7.02
CA ARG A 748 18.77 35.05 -6.56
C ARG A 748 17.73 35.35 -7.61
N ILE A 749 16.49 35.52 -7.18
CA ILE A 749 15.32 35.65 -8.04
C ILE A 749 14.53 36.90 -7.56
N HIS A 750 14.12 37.72 -8.49
CA HIS A 750 13.40 38.96 -8.21
C HIS A 750 12.02 38.95 -8.86
N SER A 751 11.02 39.46 -8.17
CA SER A 751 9.74 39.79 -8.79
C SER A 751 9.90 40.97 -9.75
N ILE A 752 9.20 40.94 -10.86
CA ILE A 752 9.15 42.03 -11.86
C ILE A 752 7.78 42.71 -11.94
N GLU A 753 6.85 42.30 -11.02
CA GLU A 753 5.53 42.93 -10.88
C GLU A 753 5.51 43.96 -9.76
#